data_997f45bdd2a8a4c71d383d63c59e56e7
#
_entry.id   997f45bdd2a8a4c71d383d63c59e56e7
#
_cell.length_a   1.000
_cell.length_b   1.000
_cell.length_c   1.000
_cell.angle_alpha   90.00
_cell.angle_beta   90.00
_cell.angle_gamma   90.00
#
_symmetry.space_group_name_H-M   'P 1'
#
loop_
_entity.id
_entity.type
_entity.pdbx_description
1 polymer ?
#
loop_
_entity_poly.entity_id
_entity_poly.type
_entity_poly.pdbx_seq_one_letter_code
_entity_poly.pdbx_strand_id
1 'polypeptide(L)'
;MLLLVVIAMPIAVSAQPPTQDDVTRGRGLFQTRCADCHGIDAKGVHGPDLTAIFANGSTDQRVLDTIRRGVPGTEMPASNAPDQELRAIVAYLRTLSANSDDGVGGNLANGSSVFARSCAACHRVNGRGGVLGPDLSRVGLARSGALLTRDIRDASAVIAPGYQPVTLVTAEGARIRGTRKNEDAYSIQIMDTREDLKGYLKSALREVIAETRSIMPDFKSLSDADVRDVVAYLKTLRGNGDSTSPELGSGGVKAQDLLNGLTNAARWLQYSGDYTGRRHSPLTQITPANVTRLTPQWAFQADTIATGRGFESTPLVVDGVIYLTGANGNAWAIDARTGRQFWRFRYPNAPDLTAGATYPVNRGFAALGNQLFMVTLDAHVLSLDMKTGAVIWNSVLEDYKKGFAATPAPLVVKDKVIVGSSGGENPTRGFIQAFDAKTGKPLWRFYTIPGPGEKGSETWPSSEAAARGGAAAWVTGSYDPELNLIYYGTGNPNPDYYGESRKGDNLYTCSIVALDPDTGQLKWYYQFTPHDTHDWDSNHVPVLADVAIAGQTRKVVMVANRNGFFYALDRATGKLLVAKPFTATKWAREIGADGRPIVLNEDGTKDCLPDFWGGTNFMPPSYDPALNLFFVTARETCVTYFPVKPEIQVGQNSVGGGVRRVADRIFDYGALRAIDPSTGERKWEVRYTTPSLAGVMSTASGLVFAGDNEGNFIAVDGRSGKPLWHYATGASIWGAAATTFLLDGRQYVLIPSGTTLTAFALSDR
;
A
#
# COMPACT_ATOMS: atom_id res chain seq x y z
N MET A 1 -15.17 39.48 63.54
CA MET A 1 -15.79 38.54 62.63
C MET A 1 -14.66 37.65 62.13
N LEU A 2 -14.45 36.50 62.82
CA LEU A 2 -13.35 35.54 62.51
C LEU A 2 -13.79 34.61 61.37
N LEU A 3 -13.04 34.57 60.23
CA LEU A 3 -13.28 33.65 59.13
C LEU A 3 -12.52 32.35 59.44
N LEU A 4 -13.25 31.27 59.69
CA LEU A 4 -12.71 29.93 59.80
C LEU A 4 -12.45 29.40 58.37
N VAL A 5 -11.18 29.21 58.02
CA VAL A 5 -10.78 28.48 56.78
C VAL A 5 -10.73 26.99 57.13
N VAL A 6 -11.68 26.23 56.61
CA VAL A 6 -11.65 24.75 56.67
C VAL A 6 -10.77 24.24 55.52
N ILE A 7 -9.59 23.76 55.87
CA ILE A 7 -8.70 23.04 54.92
C ILE A 7 -9.21 21.58 54.81
N ALA A 8 -9.86 21.26 53.70
CA ALA A 8 -10.20 19.88 53.37
C ALA A 8 -8.92 19.14 52.91
N MET A 9 -8.41 18.27 53.76
CA MET A 9 -7.37 17.27 53.33
C MET A 9 -7.99 16.24 52.40
N PRO A 10 -7.33 15.88 51.27
CA PRO A 10 -7.78 14.80 50.43
C PRO A 10 -7.64 13.46 51.17
N ILE A 11 -8.73 12.75 51.35
CA ILE A 11 -8.76 11.39 51.87
C ILE A 11 -8.08 10.50 50.81
N ALA A 12 -6.90 10.00 51.12
CA ALA A 12 -6.25 8.95 50.33
C ALA A 12 -7.10 7.66 50.47
N VAL A 13 -7.85 7.32 49.43
CA VAL A 13 -8.55 6.05 49.37
C VAL A 13 -7.48 4.97 49.21
N SER A 14 -7.17 4.28 50.27
CA SER A 14 -6.32 3.08 50.26
C SER A 14 -7.02 2.01 49.43
N ALA A 15 -6.44 1.63 48.30
CA ALA A 15 -6.93 0.53 47.45
C ALA A 15 -6.89 -0.76 48.26
N GLN A 16 -8.04 -1.41 48.46
CA GLN A 16 -8.10 -2.74 49.04
C GLN A 16 -7.32 -3.75 48.19
N PRO A 17 -6.65 -4.73 48.79
CA PRO A 17 -5.97 -5.79 48.03
C PRO A 17 -7.01 -6.55 47.18
N PRO A 18 -6.64 -7.00 45.95
CA PRO A 18 -7.55 -7.70 45.06
C PRO A 18 -8.06 -8.99 45.70
N THR A 19 -9.34 -9.27 45.54
CA THR A 19 -9.98 -10.50 46.01
C THR A 19 -9.68 -11.70 45.08
N GLN A 20 -9.92 -12.92 45.55
CA GLN A 20 -9.80 -14.13 44.69
C GLN A 20 -10.80 -14.08 43.51
N ASP A 21 -11.97 -13.48 43.71
CA ASP A 21 -12.97 -13.27 42.66
C ASP A 21 -12.46 -12.30 41.59
N ASP A 22 -11.74 -11.24 41.97
CA ASP A 22 -11.12 -10.32 41.03
C ASP A 22 -10.07 -11.03 40.16
N VAL A 23 -9.27 -11.90 40.76
CA VAL A 23 -8.25 -12.69 40.06
C VAL A 23 -8.92 -13.66 39.07
N THR A 24 -9.97 -14.37 39.47
CA THR A 24 -10.68 -15.31 38.62
C THR A 24 -11.36 -14.62 37.45
N ARG A 25 -12.05 -13.50 37.71
CA ARG A 25 -12.65 -12.64 36.71
C ARG A 25 -11.60 -12.06 35.77
N GLY A 26 -10.48 -11.58 36.33
CA GLY A 26 -9.37 -11.02 35.56
C GLY A 26 -8.73 -12.03 34.61
N ARG A 27 -8.61 -13.31 35.03
CA ARG A 27 -8.15 -14.40 34.17
C ARG A 27 -9.08 -14.60 32.96
N GLY A 28 -10.38 -14.66 33.18
CA GLY A 28 -11.35 -14.82 32.09
C GLY A 28 -11.32 -13.64 31.11
N LEU A 29 -11.25 -12.41 31.63
CA LEU A 29 -11.14 -11.20 30.80
C LEU A 29 -9.80 -11.17 30.01
N PHE A 30 -8.71 -11.56 30.64
CA PHE A 30 -7.41 -11.68 29.98
C PHE A 30 -7.46 -12.69 28.83
N GLN A 31 -8.03 -13.87 29.07
CA GLN A 31 -8.14 -14.92 28.06
C GLN A 31 -8.99 -14.52 26.87
N THR A 32 -10.00 -13.69 27.05
CA THR A 32 -10.92 -13.26 25.97
C THR A 32 -10.42 -12.01 25.22
N ARG A 33 -9.61 -11.16 25.83
CA ARG A 33 -9.26 -9.85 25.26
C ARG A 33 -7.77 -9.65 25.01
N CYS A 34 -6.91 -10.40 25.70
CA CYS A 34 -5.46 -10.17 25.69
C CYS A 34 -4.65 -11.38 25.19
N ALA A 35 -5.23 -12.58 25.31
CA ALA A 35 -4.49 -13.83 25.06
C ALA A 35 -4.09 -14.02 23.59
N ASP A 36 -4.81 -13.45 22.63
CA ASP A 36 -4.43 -13.53 21.21
C ASP A 36 -3.05 -12.92 20.95
N CYS A 37 -2.71 -11.86 21.65
CA CYS A 37 -1.42 -11.20 21.53
C CYS A 37 -0.42 -11.67 22.60
N HIS A 38 -0.86 -11.84 23.87
CA HIS A 38 0.02 -12.11 25.00
C HIS A 38 0.10 -13.59 25.41
N GLY A 39 -0.60 -14.49 24.72
CA GLY A 39 -0.69 -15.90 25.06
C GLY A 39 -1.67 -16.17 26.19
N ILE A 40 -2.27 -17.38 26.22
CA ILE A 40 -3.25 -17.77 27.24
C ILE A 40 -2.62 -17.85 28.64
N ASP A 41 -1.30 -18.04 28.71
CA ASP A 41 -0.46 -18.07 29.89
C ASP A 41 0.34 -16.77 30.11
N ALA A 42 -0.01 -15.71 29.37
CA ALA A 42 0.61 -14.39 29.39
C ALA A 42 2.12 -14.36 29.04
N LYS A 43 2.68 -15.42 28.42
CA LYS A 43 4.09 -15.52 28.02
C LYS A 43 4.40 -14.91 26.63
N GLY A 44 3.44 -14.25 26.01
CA GLY A 44 3.58 -13.59 24.71
C GLY A 44 3.38 -14.53 23.52
N VAL A 45 2.74 -13.99 22.45
CA VAL A 45 2.65 -14.60 21.11
C VAL A 45 3.14 -13.59 20.08
N HIS A 46 2.43 -12.48 19.94
CA HIS A 46 2.80 -11.28 19.16
C HIS A 46 3.19 -10.15 20.11
N GLY A 47 2.54 -10.08 21.27
CA GLY A 47 2.86 -9.18 22.37
C GLY A 47 3.95 -9.72 23.27
N PRO A 48 4.54 -8.87 24.15
CA PRO A 48 5.57 -9.28 25.10
C PRO A 48 5.06 -10.26 26.16
N ASP A 49 5.99 -10.98 26.77
CA ASP A 49 5.78 -11.75 28.01
C ASP A 49 5.40 -10.79 29.15
N LEU A 50 4.24 -11.02 29.76
CA LEU A 50 3.72 -10.22 30.87
C LEU A 50 3.96 -10.87 32.25
N THR A 51 4.50 -12.08 32.31
CA THR A 51 4.69 -12.81 33.57
C THR A 51 5.69 -12.13 34.49
N ALA A 52 6.67 -11.42 33.93
CA ALA A 52 7.70 -10.69 34.68
C ALA A 52 7.41 -9.17 34.81
N ILE A 53 6.25 -8.68 34.36
CA ILE A 53 5.98 -7.22 34.25
C ILE A 53 6.11 -6.50 35.60
N PHE A 54 5.66 -7.12 36.68
CA PHE A 54 5.76 -6.56 38.06
C PHE A 54 7.11 -6.81 38.70
N ALA A 55 7.77 -7.96 38.40
CA ALA A 55 9.13 -8.20 38.83
C ALA A 55 10.12 -7.19 38.23
N ASN A 56 9.82 -6.69 37.02
CA ASN A 56 10.57 -5.64 36.34
C ASN A 56 10.22 -4.21 36.77
N GLY A 57 9.51 -4.04 37.89
CA GLY A 57 9.26 -2.75 38.55
C GLY A 57 8.03 -1.95 38.00
N SER A 58 7.15 -2.57 37.22
CA SER A 58 5.90 -1.90 36.84
C SER A 58 4.93 -1.80 38.04
N THR A 59 4.20 -0.68 38.12
CA THR A 59 3.14 -0.48 39.10
C THR A 59 1.79 -0.81 38.50
N ASP A 60 0.76 -1.10 39.32
CA ASP A 60 -0.61 -1.33 38.86
C ASP A 60 -1.10 -0.17 38.02
N GLN A 61 -0.85 1.06 38.46
CA GLN A 61 -1.27 2.24 37.71
C GLN A 61 -0.63 2.33 36.33
N ARG A 62 0.66 2.00 36.25
CA ARG A 62 1.37 2.00 34.94
C ARG A 62 0.79 0.94 33.99
N VAL A 63 0.50 -0.25 34.50
CA VAL A 63 -0.11 -1.33 33.69
C VAL A 63 -1.53 -0.95 33.29
N LEU A 64 -2.35 -0.40 34.19
CA LEU A 64 -3.69 0.12 33.88
C LEU A 64 -3.64 1.20 32.80
N ASP A 65 -2.75 2.17 32.95
CA ASP A 65 -2.58 3.25 31.98
C ASP A 65 -2.11 2.76 30.61
N THR A 66 -1.26 1.74 30.62
CA THR A 66 -0.81 1.10 29.37
C THR A 66 -1.95 0.37 28.67
N ILE A 67 -2.78 -0.39 29.41
CA ILE A 67 -3.93 -1.08 28.82
C ILE A 67 -4.96 -0.04 28.31
N ARG A 68 -5.20 1.02 29.06
CA ARG A 68 -6.19 2.07 28.71
C ARG A 68 -5.79 2.85 27.48
N ARG A 69 -4.52 3.25 27.36
CA ARG A 69 -4.01 4.08 26.25
C ARG A 69 -3.47 3.27 25.08
N GLY A 70 -3.27 1.96 25.26
CA GLY A 70 -2.48 1.17 24.33
C GLY A 70 -1.01 1.59 24.36
N VAL A 71 -0.21 1.04 23.43
CA VAL A 71 1.19 1.43 23.24
C VAL A 71 1.34 2.02 21.85
N PRO A 72 1.50 3.35 21.73
CA PRO A 72 1.65 4.01 20.43
C PRO A 72 2.76 3.36 19.59
N GLY A 73 2.49 3.15 18.30
CA GLY A 73 3.45 2.51 17.38
C GLY A 73 3.53 0.99 17.48
N THR A 74 2.68 0.33 18.28
CA THR A 74 2.60 -1.13 18.39
C THR A 74 1.20 -1.65 18.08
N GLU A 75 1.05 -2.98 18.02
CA GLU A 75 -0.25 -3.65 17.85
C GLU A 75 -1.15 -3.60 19.09
N MET A 76 -0.66 -3.11 20.23
CA MET A 76 -1.44 -3.03 21.45
C MET A 76 -2.44 -1.86 21.39
N PRO A 77 -3.75 -2.12 21.16
CA PRO A 77 -4.75 -1.06 21.04
C PRO A 77 -5.09 -0.47 22.42
N ALA A 78 -5.65 0.76 22.42
CA ALA A 78 -6.30 1.34 23.58
C ALA A 78 -7.56 0.53 23.94
N SER A 79 -7.82 0.34 25.23
CA SER A 79 -8.98 -0.38 25.75
C SER A 79 -10.00 0.58 26.36
N ASN A 80 -11.26 0.48 25.90
CA ASN A 80 -12.40 1.22 26.48
C ASN A 80 -13.14 0.41 27.55
N ALA A 81 -12.55 -0.68 28.06
CA ALA A 81 -13.16 -1.49 29.11
C ALA A 81 -13.34 -0.70 30.42
N PRO A 82 -14.40 -0.99 31.19
CA PRO A 82 -14.60 -0.38 32.49
C PRO A 82 -13.41 -0.56 33.45
N ASP A 83 -13.12 0.42 34.25
CA ASP A 83 -11.99 0.42 35.22
C ASP A 83 -11.96 -0.83 36.09
N GLN A 84 -13.12 -1.31 36.55
CA GLN A 84 -13.20 -2.52 37.35
C GLN A 84 -12.70 -3.77 36.60
N GLU A 85 -12.97 -3.88 35.30
CA GLU A 85 -12.49 -4.97 34.47
C GLU A 85 -10.98 -4.89 34.24
N LEU A 86 -10.47 -3.69 33.98
CA LEU A 86 -9.02 -3.47 33.83
C LEU A 86 -8.27 -3.78 35.11
N ARG A 87 -8.80 -3.39 36.28
CA ARG A 87 -8.20 -3.73 37.60
C ARG A 87 -8.21 -5.23 37.86
N ALA A 88 -9.26 -5.94 37.48
CA ALA A 88 -9.33 -7.39 37.58
C ALA A 88 -8.23 -8.07 36.71
N ILE A 89 -8.01 -7.59 35.49
CA ILE A 89 -6.92 -8.07 34.62
C ILE A 89 -5.55 -7.83 35.28
N VAL A 90 -5.32 -6.65 35.86
CA VAL A 90 -4.08 -6.33 36.57
C VAL A 90 -3.89 -7.24 37.78
N ALA A 91 -4.94 -7.52 38.56
CA ALA A 91 -4.92 -8.45 39.69
C ALA A 91 -4.51 -9.86 39.26
N TYR A 92 -5.05 -10.34 38.13
CA TYR A 92 -4.63 -11.62 37.55
C TYR A 92 -3.13 -11.62 37.14
N LEU A 93 -2.68 -10.60 36.40
CA LEU A 93 -1.29 -10.49 35.95
C LEU A 93 -0.30 -10.49 37.13
N ARG A 94 -0.65 -9.93 38.29
CA ARG A 94 0.16 -9.99 39.50
C ARG A 94 0.39 -11.42 40.01
N THR A 95 -0.60 -12.31 39.83
CA THR A 95 -0.46 -13.71 40.29
C THR A 95 0.51 -14.53 39.43
N LEU A 96 0.82 -14.04 38.20
CA LEU A 96 1.72 -14.75 37.27
C LEU A 96 3.20 -14.59 37.60
N SER A 97 3.56 -13.59 38.40
CA SER A 97 4.98 -13.25 38.69
C SER A 97 5.70 -14.25 39.60
N ALA A 98 4.98 -15.21 40.20
CA ALA A 98 5.54 -16.11 41.17
C ALA A 98 6.02 -17.47 40.61
N ASN A 99 5.71 -17.81 39.37
CA ASN A 99 5.94 -19.17 38.82
C ASN A 99 6.58 -19.14 37.39
N SER A 100 7.68 -18.41 37.20
CA SER A 100 8.21 -18.18 35.84
C SER A 100 9.30 -19.18 35.38
N ASP A 101 9.68 -20.18 36.16
CA ASP A 101 10.68 -21.16 35.73
C ASP A 101 10.12 -22.59 35.71
N ASP A 102 9.59 -23.00 34.56
CA ASP A 102 9.22 -24.36 34.23
C ASP A 102 10.38 -25.09 33.54
N GLY A 103 11.58 -25.03 34.15
CA GLY A 103 12.84 -25.59 33.63
C GLY A 103 12.69 -27.00 33.06
N VAL A 104 12.40 -27.08 31.76
CA VAL A 104 12.35 -28.36 31.03
C VAL A 104 13.76 -28.75 30.69
N GLY A 105 14.36 -29.62 31.52
CA GLY A 105 15.65 -30.25 31.20
C GLY A 105 15.50 -31.14 29.96
N GLY A 106 16.47 -31.07 29.02
CA GLY A 106 16.50 -31.94 27.84
C GLY A 106 17.73 -31.68 26.97
N ASN A 107 18.00 -32.61 26.06
CA ASN A 107 19.08 -32.48 25.08
C ASN A 107 18.61 -31.64 23.87
N LEU A 108 19.07 -30.40 23.78
CA LEU A 108 18.69 -29.45 22.72
C LEU A 108 19.06 -29.93 21.31
N ALA A 109 20.22 -30.62 21.15
CA ALA A 109 20.66 -31.12 19.87
C ALA A 109 19.76 -32.26 19.37
N ASN A 110 19.38 -33.20 20.25
CA ASN A 110 18.40 -34.23 19.93
C ASN A 110 17.03 -33.60 19.70
N GLY A 111 16.59 -32.62 20.50
CA GLY A 111 15.34 -31.93 20.36
C GLY A 111 15.20 -31.22 18.98
N SER A 112 16.25 -30.55 18.53
CA SER A 112 16.32 -29.96 17.18
C SER A 112 16.23 -31.03 16.10
N SER A 113 16.87 -32.17 16.26
CA SER A 113 16.81 -33.29 15.30
C SER A 113 15.42 -33.92 15.27
N VAL A 114 14.76 -34.12 16.44
CA VAL A 114 13.36 -34.57 16.51
C VAL A 114 12.44 -33.61 15.80
N PHE A 115 12.62 -32.31 16.06
CA PHE A 115 11.83 -31.28 15.38
C PHE A 115 11.98 -31.37 13.84
N ALA A 116 13.22 -31.44 13.34
CA ALA A 116 13.51 -31.48 11.91
C ALA A 116 12.84 -32.68 11.20
N ARG A 117 12.89 -33.89 11.82
CA ARG A 117 12.33 -35.10 11.19
C ARG A 117 10.83 -35.28 11.39
N SER A 118 10.23 -34.70 12.44
CA SER A 118 8.83 -34.99 12.84
C SER A 118 7.88 -33.80 12.78
N CYS A 119 8.39 -32.57 12.86
CA CYS A 119 7.56 -31.38 13.02
C CYS A 119 7.74 -30.37 11.87
N ALA A 120 8.94 -30.28 11.31
CA ALA A 120 9.30 -29.25 10.33
C ALA A 120 8.52 -29.33 9.01
N ALA A 121 7.95 -30.50 8.66
CA ALA A 121 7.12 -30.66 7.47
C ALA A 121 5.83 -29.82 7.54
N CYS A 122 5.31 -29.54 8.74
CA CYS A 122 4.08 -28.78 8.93
C CYS A 122 4.30 -27.44 9.65
N HIS A 123 5.39 -27.31 10.44
CA HIS A 123 5.66 -26.15 11.26
C HIS A 123 6.89 -25.38 10.79
N ARG A 124 6.77 -24.08 10.77
CA ARG A 124 7.87 -23.16 10.46
C ARG A 124 8.57 -22.69 11.71
N VAL A 125 9.91 -22.61 11.63
CA VAL A 125 10.79 -21.99 12.64
C VAL A 125 11.78 -21.10 11.89
N ASN A 126 11.84 -19.82 12.24
CA ASN A 126 12.75 -18.82 11.64
C ASN A 126 12.71 -18.82 10.10
N GLY A 127 11.50 -18.86 9.55
CA GLY A 127 11.26 -18.83 8.10
C GLY A 127 11.46 -20.17 7.37
N ARG A 128 11.88 -21.24 8.03
CA ARG A 128 12.12 -22.57 7.45
C ARG A 128 11.08 -23.58 7.95
N GLY A 129 10.57 -24.43 7.06
CA GLY A 129 9.56 -25.44 7.36
C GLY A 129 8.20 -25.15 6.74
N GLY A 130 7.21 -26.04 6.97
CA GLY A 130 5.89 -25.98 6.41
C GLY A 130 4.99 -24.89 7.03
N VAL A 131 3.84 -24.65 6.40
CA VAL A 131 2.85 -23.63 6.82
C VAL A 131 1.46 -24.22 7.15
N LEU A 132 1.33 -25.53 7.12
CA LEU A 132 0.09 -26.22 7.46
C LEU A 132 -0.26 -26.08 8.95
N GLY A 133 0.75 -26.05 9.82
CA GLY A 133 0.66 -25.76 11.25
C GLY A 133 1.12 -24.33 11.61
N PRO A 134 0.87 -23.88 12.85
CA PRO A 134 1.33 -22.57 13.31
C PRO A 134 2.85 -22.44 13.27
N ASP A 135 3.31 -21.21 13.05
CA ASP A 135 4.72 -20.83 13.17
C ASP A 135 5.17 -20.95 14.62
N LEU A 136 6.25 -21.69 14.85
CA LEU A 136 6.78 -21.98 16.18
C LEU A 136 8.03 -21.15 16.55
N SER A 137 8.42 -20.17 15.72
CA SER A 137 9.63 -19.37 15.97
C SER A 137 9.67 -18.68 17.35
N ARG A 138 8.51 -18.45 17.95
CA ARG A 138 8.35 -17.79 19.25
C ARG A 138 7.57 -18.62 20.26
N VAL A 139 7.39 -19.90 20.00
CA VAL A 139 6.54 -20.78 20.82
C VAL A 139 7.03 -20.91 22.26
N GLY A 140 8.33 -20.80 22.50
CA GLY A 140 8.93 -20.82 23.84
C GLY A 140 8.54 -19.62 24.72
N LEU A 141 8.07 -18.50 24.13
CA LEU A 141 7.45 -17.39 24.86
C LEU A 141 5.94 -17.59 25.05
N ALA A 142 5.29 -18.34 24.17
CA ALA A 142 3.83 -18.45 24.09
C ALA A 142 3.27 -19.64 24.88
N ARG A 143 4.11 -20.65 25.19
CA ARG A 143 3.65 -21.93 25.77
C ARG A 143 4.60 -22.42 26.89
N SER A 144 4.01 -22.88 27.98
CA SER A 144 4.77 -23.62 29.00
C SER A 144 5.22 -24.99 28.49
N GLY A 145 6.25 -25.57 29.11
CA GLY A 145 6.71 -26.92 28.79
C GLY A 145 5.61 -27.99 28.94
N ALA A 146 4.78 -27.85 29.95
CA ALA A 146 3.64 -28.75 30.19
C ALA A 146 2.59 -28.65 29.05
N LEU A 147 2.28 -27.44 28.59
CA LEU A 147 1.36 -27.21 27.45
C LEU A 147 1.94 -27.75 26.15
N LEU A 148 3.22 -27.55 25.88
CA LEU A 148 3.90 -28.09 24.70
C LEU A 148 3.88 -29.62 24.71
N THR A 149 4.14 -30.24 25.87
CA THR A 149 4.07 -31.71 26.04
C THR A 149 2.67 -32.23 25.75
N ARG A 150 1.65 -31.58 26.32
CA ARG A 150 0.24 -31.91 26.04
C ARG A 150 -0.08 -31.79 24.55
N ASP A 151 0.23 -30.65 23.93
CA ASP A 151 -0.10 -30.36 22.54
C ASP A 151 0.59 -31.32 21.56
N ILE A 152 1.78 -31.87 21.93
CA ILE A 152 2.46 -32.91 21.15
C ILE A 152 1.80 -34.27 21.36
N ARG A 153 1.37 -34.61 22.59
CA ARG A 153 0.78 -35.93 22.94
C ARG A 153 -0.71 -36.01 22.58
N ASP A 154 -1.41 -34.88 22.57
CA ASP A 154 -2.83 -34.75 22.21
C ASP A 154 -3.06 -33.45 21.42
N ALA A 155 -2.75 -33.52 20.15
CA ALA A 155 -2.88 -32.40 19.23
C ALA A 155 -4.33 -31.94 19.00
N SER A 156 -5.31 -32.76 19.42
CA SER A 156 -6.74 -32.47 19.28
C SER A 156 -7.35 -31.85 20.55
N ALA A 157 -6.63 -31.83 21.67
CA ALA A 157 -7.11 -31.25 22.92
C ALA A 157 -7.49 -29.77 22.80
N VAL A 158 -6.68 -28.99 22.06
CA VAL A 158 -6.97 -27.58 21.75
C VAL A 158 -6.41 -27.25 20.36
N ILE A 159 -7.32 -27.03 19.41
CA ILE A 159 -6.96 -26.61 18.05
C ILE A 159 -7.02 -25.07 17.98
N ALA A 160 -5.91 -24.44 17.62
CA ALA A 160 -5.82 -22.99 17.52
C ALA A 160 -6.76 -22.44 16.45
N PRO A 161 -7.33 -21.22 16.63
CA PRO A 161 -8.10 -20.54 15.60
C PRO A 161 -7.33 -20.47 14.26
N GLY A 162 -8.02 -20.67 13.13
CA GLY A 162 -7.41 -20.69 11.79
C GLY A 162 -6.71 -22.00 11.41
N TYR A 163 -6.70 -23.01 12.32
CA TYR A 163 -6.17 -24.35 12.06
C TYR A 163 -7.21 -25.46 12.23
N GLN A 164 -8.50 -25.09 12.33
CA GLN A 164 -9.61 -26.06 12.40
C GLN A 164 -9.64 -26.91 11.13
N PRO A 165 -9.59 -28.24 11.27
CA PRO A 165 -9.61 -29.12 10.11
C PRO A 165 -11.01 -29.19 9.48
N VAL A 166 -11.02 -29.32 8.18
CA VAL A 166 -12.24 -29.48 7.39
C VAL A 166 -11.97 -30.43 6.23
N THR A 167 -12.98 -31.25 5.90
CA THR A 167 -12.98 -32.04 4.66
C THR A 167 -14.08 -31.52 3.75
N LEU A 168 -13.73 -31.12 2.54
CA LEU A 168 -14.65 -30.75 1.47
C LEU A 168 -14.93 -31.98 0.59
N VAL A 169 -16.19 -32.21 0.24
CA VAL A 169 -16.59 -33.25 -0.73
C VAL A 169 -17.08 -32.53 -1.98
N THR A 170 -16.37 -32.68 -3.11
CA THR A 170 -16.79 -32.08 -4.38
C THR A 170 -18.04 -32.76 -4.96
N ALA A 171 -18.63 -32.15 -5.99
CA ALA A 171 -19.79 -32.76 -6.68
C ALA A 171 -19.48 -34.16 -7.25
N GLU A 172 -18.21 -34.35 -7.69
CA GLU A 172 -17.71 -35.63 -8.24
C GLU A 172 -17.34 -36.63 -7.13
N GLY A 173 -17.45 -36.25 -5.86
CA GLY A 173 -17.17 -37.13 -4.71
C GLY A 173 -15.72 -37.12 -4.23
N ALA A 174 -14.83 -36.26 -4.81
CA ALA A 174 -13.46 -36.12 -4.32
C ALA A 174 -13.47 -35.51 -2.91
N ARG A 175 -12.61 -36.03 -2.03
CA ARG A 175 -12.44 -35.54 -0.65
C ARG A 175 -11.15 -34.73 -0.53
N ILE A 176 -11.27 -33.47 -0.14
CA ILE A 176 -10.15 -32.53 0.01
C ILE A 176 -10.08 -32.14 1.50
N ARG A 177 -9.03 -32.56 2.18
CA ARG A 177 -8.81 -32.26 3.59
C ARG A 177 -7.81 -31.13 3.76
N GLY A 178 -8.09 -30.21 4.68
CA GLY A 178 -7.21 -29.09 4.96
C GLY A 178 -7.61 -28.34 6.22
N THR A 179 -6.90 -27.21 6.47
CA THR A 179 -7.27 -26.27 7.52
C THR A 179 -8.13 -25.16 6.95
N ARG A 180 -9.26 -24.83 7.60
CA ARG A 180 -10.11 -23.71 7.22
C ARG A 180 -9.38 -22.39 7.48
N LYS A 181 -9.26 -21.56 6.43
CA LYS A 181 -8.63 -20.24 6.51
C LYS A 181 -9.65 -19.13 6.53
N ASN A 182 -10.71 -19.24 5.73
CA ASN A 182 -11.83 -18.32 5.71
C ASN A 182 -13.11 -19.06 5.30
N GLU A 183 -14.28 -18.55 5.70
CA GLU A 183 -15.57 -19.10 5.33
C GLU A 183 -16.65 -18.02 5.44
N ASP A 184 -17.50 -17.93 4.42
CA ASP A 184 -18.69 -17.10 4.39
C ASP A 184 -19.93 -17.93 4.02
N ALA A 185 -21.07 -17.28 3.76
CA ALA A 185 -22.32 -17.98 3.41
C ALA A 185 -22.21 -18.74 2.07
N TYR A 186 -21.34 -18.34 1.15
CA TYR A 186 -21.28 -18.81 -0.22
C TYR A 186 -19.99 -19.56 -0.57
N SER A 187 -18.92 -19.32 0.16
CA SER A 187 -17.60 -19.87 -0.13
C SER A 187 -16.88 -20.35 1.12
N ILE A 188 -15.90 -21.22 0.91
CA ILE A 188 -14.95 -21.66 1.94
C ILE A 188 -13.55 -21.68 1.34
N GLN A 189 -12.59 -21.12 2.06
CA GLN A 189 -11.18 -21.13 1.72
C GLN A 189 -10.43 -22.05 2.66
N ILE A 190 -9.69 -23.00 2.11
CA ILE A 190 -8.87 -23.94 2.87
C ILE A 190 -7.42 -23.94 2.39
N MET A 191 -6.52 -24.24 3.29
CA MET A 191 -5.17 -24.71 2.97
C MET A 191 -5.18 -26.23 3.04
N ASP A 192 -5.01 -26.90 1.92
CA ASP A 192 -5.00 -28.36 1.87
C ASP A 192 -3.71 -28.95 2.45
N THR A 193 -3.64 -30.29 2.58
CA THR A 193 -2.49 -30.98 3.15
C THR A 193 -1.21 -30.91 2.28
N ARG A 194 -1.28 -30.29 1.11
CA ARG A 194 -0.14 -29.99 0.23
C ARG A 194 0.29 -28.53 0.31
N GLU A 195 -0.31 -27.79 1.26
CA GLU A 195 -0.10 -26.36 1.47
C GLU A 195 -0.63 -25.46 0.32
N ASP A 196 -1.56 -25.99 -0.50
CA ASP A 196 -2.26 -25.20 -1.50
C ASP A 196 -3.44 -24.45 -0.86
N LEU A 197 -3.43 -23.12 -0.96
CA LEU A 197 -4.54 -22.28 -0.51
C LEU A 197 -5.56 -22.16 -1.65
N LYS A 198 -6.78 -22.67 -1.44
CA LYS A 198 -7.85 -22.68 -2.46
C LYS A 198 -9.19 -22.29 -1.89
N GLY A 199 -9.96 -21.52 -2.68
CA GLY A 199 -11.35 -21.19 -2.42
C GLY A 199 -12.29 -22.10 -3.21
N TYR A 200 -13.39 -22.46 -2.58
CA TYR A 200 -14.45 -23.27 -3.17
C TYR A 200 -15.79 -22.60 -2.95
N LEU A 201 -16.62 -22.53 -4.00
CA LEU A 201 -18.02 -22.14 -3.85
C LEU A 201 -18.76 -23.29 -3.17
N LYS A 202 -19.54 -23.01 -2.12
CA LYS A 202 -20.32 -24.03 -1.40
C LYS A 202 -21.35 -24.71 -2.30
N SER A 203 -21.87 -24.00 -3.30
CA SER A 203 -22.77 -24.57 -4.33
C SER A 203 -22.11 -25.62 -5.23
N ALA A 204 -20.79 -25.64 -5.34
CA ALA A 204 -20.03 -26.66 -6.07
C ALA A 204 -19.55 -27.81 -5.18
N LEU A 205 -19.89 -27.78 -3.90
CA LEU A 205 -19.57 -28.83 -2.94
C LEU A 205 -20.81 -29.63 -2.61
N ARG A 206 -20.64 -30.95 -2.53
CA ARG A 206 -21.67 -31.85 -2.02
C ARG A 206 -21.82 -31.73 -0.50
N GLU A 207 -20.67 -31.50 0.20
CA GLU A 207 -20.64 -31.48 1.66
C GLU A 207 -19.41 -30.74 2.17
N VAL A 208 -19.56 -30.06 3.32
CA VAL A 208 -18.46 -29.45 4.10
C VAL A 208 -18.52 -30.11 5.48
N ILE A 209 -17.51 -30.94 5.79
CA ILE A 209 -17.42 -31.72 7.04
C ILE A 209 -16.44 -31.02 7.97
N ALA A 210 -16.94 -30.41 9.04
CA ALA A 210 -16.07 -29.89 10.13
C ALA A 210 -15.52 -31.09 10.93
N GLU A 211 -14.20 -31.12 11.11
CA GLU A 211 -13.54 -32.17 11.86
C GLU A 211 -13.14 -31.67 13.25
N THR A 212 -13.23 -32.54 14.23
CA THR A 212 -12.80 -32.29 15.61
C THR A 212 -11.37 -32.79 15.87
N ARG A 213 -10.81 -33.58 14.95
CA ARG A 213 -9.51 -34.19 15.07
C ARG A 213 -8.46 -33.41 14.29
N SER A 214 -7.44 -32.93 14.96
CA SER A 214 -6.35 -32.15 14.37
C SER A 214 -5.72 -32.84 13.14
N ILE A 215 -5.20 -32.03 12.18
CA ILE A 215 -4.31 -32.53 11.12
C ILE A 215 -2.95 -32.91 11.69
N MET A 216 -2.50 -32.21 12.75
CA MET A 216 -1.30 -32.57 13.49
C MET A 216 -1.51 -33.97 14.12
N PRO A 217 -0.65 -34.96 13.87
CA PRO A 217 -0.77 -36.27 14.45
C PRO A 217 -0.47 -36.24 15.96
N ASP A 218 -1.07 -37.19 16.70
CA ASP A 218 -0.68 -37.47 18.08
C ASP A 218 0.66 -38.23 18.06
N PHE A 219 1.74 -37.63 18.44
CA PHE A 219 3.07 -38.24 18.40
C PHE A 219 3.27 -39.25 19.56
N LYS A 220 2.36 -40.23 19.67
CA LYS A 220 2.41 -41.30 20.68
C LYS A 220 3.61 -42.24 20.53
N SER A 221 4.15 -42.33 19.32
CA SER A 221 5.34 -43.14 18.99
C SER A 221 6.65 -42.52 19.42
N LEU A 222 6.70 -41.22 19.73
CA LEU A 222 7.90 -40.59 20.27
C LEU A 222 8.13 -41.05 21.74
N SER A 223 9.36 -41.37 22.08
CA SER A 223 9.71 -41.68 23.46
C SER A 223 9.50 -40.44 24.36
N ASP A 224 9.34 -40.64 25.68
CA ASP A 224 9.23 -39.53 26.62
C ASP A 224 10.51 -38.71 26.67
N ALA A 225 11.67 -39.33 26.37
CA ALA A 225 12.94 -38.64 26.25
C ALA A 225 12.93 -37.70 25.03
N ASP A 226 12.49 -38.18 23.84
CA ASP A 226 12.38 -37.34 22.63
C ASP A 226 11.40 -36.21 22.84
N VAL A 227 10.27 -36.44 23.52
CA VAL A 227 9.30 -35.36 23.81
C VAL A 227 9.90 -34.34 24.76
N ARG A 228 10.61 -34.73 25.83
CA ARG A 228 11.31 -33.78 26.70
C ARG A 228 12.33 -32.97 25.91
N ASP A 229 13.13 -33.62 25.06
CA ASP A 229 14.17 -32.97 24.27
C ASP A 229 13.60 -31.96 23.25
N VAL A 230 12.54 -32.35 22.51
CA VAL A 230 11.90 -31.42 21.57
C VAL A 230 11.19 -30.27 22.28
N VAL A 231 10.60 -30.51 23.46
CA VAL A 231 10.01 -29.42 24.27
C VAL A 231 11.11 -28.49 24.78
N ALA A 232 12.25 -29.02 25.27
CA ALA A 232 13.38 -28.20 25.65
C ALA A 232 13.87 -27.33 24.45
N TYR A 233 14.00 -27.91 23.26
CA TYR A 233 14.33 -27.16 22.05
C TYR A 233 13.28 -26.09 21.74
N LEU A 234 11.99 -26.41 21.73
CA LEU A 234 10.90 -25.47 21.48
C LEU A 234 10.89 -24.31 22.49
N LYS A 235 11.26 -24.56 23.74
CA LYS A 235 11.39 -23.51 24.78
C LYS A 235 12.53 -22.53 24.51
N THR A 236 13.52 -22.90 23.70
CA THR A 236 14.56 -21.97 23.24
C THR A 236 14.09 -21.04 22.15
N LEU A 237 12.98 -21.39 21.45
CA LEU A 237 12.40 -20.60 20.37
C LEU A 237 11.62 -19.42 20.92
N ARG A 238 12.33 -18.38 21.34
CA ARG A 238 11.77 -17.16 21.93
C ARG A 238 11.64 -16.01 20.93
N GLY A 239 11.88 -16.29 19.64
CA GLY A 239 12.13 -15.24 18.66
C GLY A 239 13.40 -14.53 19.14
N ASN A 240 14.46 -14.59 18.44
CA ASN A 240 15.63 -13.78 18.81
C ASN A 240 15.12 -12.34 18.88
N GLY A 241 15.54 -11.58 19.89
CA GLY A 241 15.33 -10.13 19.97
C GLY A 241 15.90 -9.41 18.73
N ASP A 242 16.78 -10.07 18.01
CA ASP A 242 17.00 -10.00 16.61
C ASP A 242 15.92 -10.83 15.91
N SER A 243 14.82 -10.16 15.44
CA SER A 243 14.15 -10.65 14.27
C SER A 243 15.25 -10.78 13.21
N THR A 244 15.71 -11.98 12.94
CA THR A 244 16.30 -12.29 11.65
C THR A 244 15.12 -12.26 10.67
N SER A 245 14.62 -11.06 10.40
CA SER A 245 14.18 -10.71 9.07
C SER A 245 15.24 -11.35 8.17
N PRO A 246 14.86 -12.11 7.10
CA PRO A 246 15.83 -12.64 6.16
C PRO A 246 16.81 -11.51 5.96
N GLU A 247 18.12 -11.74 6.25
CA GLU A 247 19.10 -10.67 6.39
C GLU A 247 18.85 -9.68 5.28
N LEU A 248 18.28 -8.54 5.65
CA LEU A 248 18.15 -7.41 4.73
C LEU A 248 19.59 -7.22 4.29
N GLY A 249 19.88 -7.68 3.06
CA GLY A 249 21.23 -7.90 2.59
C GLY A 249 22.11 -6.79 3.11
N SER A 250 23.18 -7.08 3.76
CA SER A 250 23.97 -6.26 4.66
C SER A 250 24.35 -4.84 4.19
N GLY A 251 23.68 -4.30 3.17
CA GLY A 251 23.92 -3.03 2.52
C GLY A 251 22.72 -2.15 2.15
N GLY A 252 21.47 -2.50 2.47
CA GLY A 252 20.28 -1.68 2.12
C GLY A 252 20.13 -1.44 0.61
N VAL A 253 19.45 -0.35 0.23
CA VAL A 253 19.25 0.07 -1.17
C VAL A 253 20.29 1.12 -1.54
N LYS A 254 21.26 0.78 -2.37
CA LYS A 254 22.28 1.73 -2.86
C LYS A 254 21.70 2.64 -3.97
N ALA A 255 22.21 3.84 -4.11
CA ALA A 255 21.87 4.72 -5.22
C ALA A 255 22.10 4.03 -6.59
N GLN A 256 23.12 3.17 -6.70
CA GLN A 256 23.39 2.40 -7.92
C GLN A 256 22.30 1.35 -8.19
N ASP A 257 21.66 0.78 -7.15
CA ASP A 257 20.55 -0.17 -7.34
C ASP A 257 19.34 0.52 -7.97
N LEU A 258 19.07 1.78 -7.59
CA LEU A 258 18.02 2.60 -8.20
C LEU A 258 18.32 2.92 -9.67
N LEU A 259 19.58 3.19 -10.02
CA LEU A 259 20.02 3.39 -11.41
C LEU A 259 19.94 2.11 -12.23
N ASN A 260 20.27 0.97 -11.64
CA ASN A 260 20.18 -0.33 -12.28
C ASN A 260 18.73 -0.78 -12.53
N GLY A 261 17.76 -0.16 -11.84
CA GLY A 261 16.34 -0.45 -12.01
C GLY A 261 15.99 -1.91 -11.73
N LEU A 262 15.27 -2.54 -12.66
CA LEU A 262 14.79 -3.93 -12.55
C LEU A 262 15.80 -5.00 -13.00
N THR A 263 17.09 -4.68 -13.15
CA THR A 263 18.12 -5.69 -13.47
C THR A 263 18.28 -6.72 -12.36
N ASN A 264 18.06 -6.35 -11.10
CA ASN A 264 17.92 -7.31 -10.01
C ASN A 264 16.46 -7.75 -9.91
N ALA A 265 16.16 -8.93 -10.42
CA ALA A 265 14.82 -9.49 -10.50
C ALA A 265 14.15 -9.74 -9.10
N ALA A 266 14.92 -9.79 -8.02
CA ALA A 266 14.41 -9.95 -6.65
C ALA A 266 13.89 -8.64 -6.04
N ARG A 267 14.00 -7.52 -6.76
CA ARG A 267 13.72 -6.19 -6.24
C ARG A 267 12.72 -5.42 -7.09
N TRP A 268 11.90 -4.60 -6.43
CA TRP A 268 11.05 -3.58 -7.02
C TRP A 268 11.20 -2.31 -6.16
N LEU A 269 12.11 -1.42 -6.57
CA LEU A 269 12.65 -0.38 -5.67
C LEU A 269 12.01 0.99 -5.78
N GLN A 270 11.14 1.19 -6.77
CA GLN A 270 10.52 2.48 -7.05
C GLN A 270 9.04 2.30 -7.40
N TYR A 271 8.29 3.39 -7.40
CA TYR A 271 6.86 3.40 -7.69
C TYR A 271 6.50 2.64 -8.97
N SER A 272 7.25 2.81 -10.05
CA SER A 272 7.05 2.11 -11.32
C SER A 272 8.11 1.03 -11.62
N GLY A 273 8.85 0.59 -10.58
CA GLY A 273 9.92 -0.40 -10.70
C GLY A 273 11.29 0.22 -10.94
N ASP A 274 11.36 1.16 -11.87
CA ASP A 274 12.57 1.91 -12.20
C ASP A 274 12.27 3.41 -12.40
N TYR A 275 13.30 4.19 -12.71
CA TYR A 275 13.20 5.63 -12.94
C TYR A 275 12.40 6.03 -14.17
N THR A 276 12.21 5.11 -15.13
CA THR A 276 11.63 5.44 -16.43
C THR A 276 10.10 5.54 -16.42
N GLY A 277 9.44 5.14 -15.34
CA GLY A 277 7.97 5.13 -15.27
C GLY A 277 7.30 4.05 -16.11
N ARG A 278 8.05 3.17 -16.80
CA ARG A 278 7.51 2.18 -17.75
C ARG A 278 6.69 1.07 -17.13
N ARG A 279 6.91 0.77 -15.87
CA ARG A 279 6.25 -0.33 -15.15
C ARG A 279 6.26 -1.65 -15.95
N HIS A 280 7.41 -1.93 -16.56
CA HIS A 280 7.68 -3.09 -17.40
C HIS A 280 8.73 -3.99 -16.75
N SER A 281 8.35 -5.22 -16.42
CA SER A 281 9.25 -6.17 -15.78
C SER A 281 10.01 -7.03 -16.80
N PRO A 282 11.34 -7.25 -16.65
CA PRO A 282 12.11 -8.15 -17.49
C PRO A 282 11.82 -9.65 -17.22
N LEU A 283 11.00 -9.98 -16.21
CA LEU A 283 10.71 -11.36 -15.83
C LEU A 283 9.86 -12.08 -16.88
N THR A 284 10.20 -13.35 -17.13
CA THR A 284 9.61 -14.18 -18.20
C THR A 284 9.15 -15.56 -17.74
N GLN A 285 9.16 -15.88 -16.44
CA GLN A 285 8.73 -17.20 -15.95
C GLN A 285 7.22 -17.40 -16.13
N ILE A 286 6.42 -16.34 -15.91
CA ILE A 286 4.99 -16.34 -16.19
C ILE A 286 4.80 -15.85 -17.63
N THR A 287 4.16 -16.67 -18.48
CA THR A 287 4.03 -16.46 -19.92
C THR A 287 2.58 -16.58 -20.37
N PRO A 288 2.21 -16.13 -21.58
CA PRO A 288 0.88 -16.38 -22.14
C PRO A 288 0.48 -17.86 -22.14
N ALA A 289 1.44 -18.79 -22.26
CA ALA A 289 1.18 -20.22 -22.31
C ALA A 289 0.88 -20.86 -20.94
N ASN A 290 1.38 -20.26 -19.84
CA ASN A 290 1.23 -20.85 -18.50
C ASN A 290 0.49 -19.97 -17.49
N VAL A 291 0.08 -18.78 -17.85
CA VAL A 291 -0.59 -17.83 -16.93
C VAL A 291 -1.90 -18.37 -16.35
N THR A 292 -2.55 -19.33 -17.02
CA THR A 292 -3.74 -20.02 -16.51
C THR A 292 -3.46 -20.84 -15.24
N ARG A 293 -2.18 -21.11 -14.94
CA ARG A 293 -1.73 -21.78 -13.70
C ARG A 293 -1.42 -20.81 -12.57
N LEU A 294 -1.63 -19.51 -12.79
CA LEU A 294 -1.37 -18.49 -11.77
C LEU A 294 -2.42 -18.60 -10.65
N THR A 295 -1.96 -18.83 -9.43
CA THR A 295 -2.81 -19.02 -8.25
C THR A 295 -2.37 -18.14 -7.09
N PRO A 296 -3.29 -17.72 -6.21
CA PRO A 296 -2.93 -17.01 -5.00
C PRO A 296 -2.11 -17.92 -4.07
N GLN A 297 -1.06 -17.37 -3.50
CA GLN A 297 -0.18 -18.07 -2.55
C GLN A 297 -0.49 -17.66 -1.11
N TRP A 298 -0.72 -16.37 -0.90
CA TRP A 298 -1.11 -15.79 0.36
C TRP A 298 -1.84 -14.46 0.14
N ALA A 299 -2.59 -14.04 1.14
CA ALA A 299 -3.20 -12.72 1.20
C ALA A 299 -2.86 -12.07 2.55
N PHE A 300 -2.45 -10.81 2.50
CA PHE A 300 -2.27 -9.95 3.67
C PHE A 300 -3.45 -8.99 3.76
N GLN A 301 -4.20 -9.05 4.85
CA GLN A 301 -5.31 -8.16 5.13
C GLN A 301 -4.84 -7.02 6.04
N ALA A 302 -4.85 -5.80 5.54
CA ALA A 302 -4.65 -4.64 6.39
C ALA A 302 -5.92 -4.32 7.18
N ASP A 303 -5.74 -3.94 8.44
CA ASP A 303 -6.85 -3.57 9.34
C ASP A 303 -7.21 -2.07 9.24
N THR A 304 -6.92 -1.43 8.11
CA THR A 304 -7.28 -0.04 7.89
C THR A 304 -8.60 0.07 7.15
N ILE A 305 -9.53 0.82 7.72
CA ILE A 305 -10.74 1.23 7.00
C ILE A 305 -10.36 2.45 6.16
N ALA A 306 -10.16 2.23 4.86
CA ALA A 306 -10.18 3.34 3.90
C ALA A 306 -11.65 3.59 3.55
N THR A 307 -12.17 4.74 3.89
CA THR A 307 -13.55 5.14 3.58
C THR A 307 -13.75 5.16 2.06
N GLY A 308 -14.29 4.06 1.50
CA GLY A 308 -14.72 3.96 0.10
C GLY A 308 -13.61 3.81 -0.95
N ARG A 309 -12.32 3.75 -0.56
CA ARG A 309 -11.18 3.55 -1.47
C ARG A 309 -10.22 2.52 -0.89
N GLY A 310 -9.69 1.65 -1.76
CA GLY A 310 -8.71 0.65 -1.39
C GLY A 310 -7.27 1.19 -1.30
N PHE A 311 -6.32 0.30 -1.34
CA PHE A 311 -4.90 0.64 -1.48
C PHE A 311 -4.65 1.35 -2.80
N GLU A 312 -4.02 2.55 -2.74
CA GLU A 312 -3.41 3.20 -3.90
C GLU A 312 -1.88 2.99 -3.93
N SER A 313 -1.36 2.25 -2.98
CA SER A 313 0.07 2.03 -2.77
C SER A 313 0.66 1.05 -3.78
N THR A 314 1.83 1.39 -4.31
CA THR A 314 2.71 0.41 -4.94
C THR A 314 3.59 -0.22 -3.87
N PRO A 315 3.53 -1.55 -3.66
CA PRO A 315 4.46 -2.25 -2.78
C PRO A 315 5.89 -2.15 -3.30
N LEU A 316 6.86 -1.76 -2.45
CA LEU A 316 8.28 -1.97 -2.74
C LEU A 316 8.68 -3.38 -2.31
N VAL A 317 9.61 -3.99 -3.06
CA VAL A 317 10.17 -5.30 -2.71
C VAL A 317 11.68 -5.19 -2.63
N VAL A 318 12.23 -5.54 -1.48
CA VAL A 318 13.67 -5.53 -1.22
C VAL A 318 14.06 -6.86 -0.58
N ASP A 319 14.76 -7.71 -1.34
CA ASP A 319 15.37 -8.95 -0.85
C ASP A 319 14.43 -9.84 0.00
N GLY A 320 13.20 -10.03 -0.47
CA GLY A 320 12.20 -10.88 0.17
C GLY A 320 11.34 -10.18 1.23
N VAL A 321 11.47 -8.86 1.40
CA VAL A 321 10.59 -8.05 2.23
C VAL A 321 9.76 -7.11 1.36
N ILE A 322 8.46 -7.09 1.59
CA ILE A 322 7.52 -6.16 0.96
C ILE A 322 7.27 -5.00 1.91
N TYR A 323 7.46 -3.78 1.44
CA TYR A 323 7.12 -2.56 2.16
C TYR A 323 5.89 -1.93 1.54
N LEU A 324 4.84 -1.79 2.34
CA LEU A 324 3.52 -1.34 1.91
C LEU A 324 3.08 -0.15 2.75
N THR A 325 2.55 0.89 2.12
CA THR A 325 1.86 1.98 2.81
C THR A 325 0.35 1.85 2.63
N GLY A 326 -0.42 2.47 3.50
CA GLY A 326 -1.88 2.46 3.43
C GLY A 326 -2.48 3.79 3.89
N ALA A 327 -3.77 3.81 3.99
CA ALA A 327 -4.54 4.97 4.43
C ALA A 327 -4.08 5.48 5.81
N ASN A 328 -4.25 6.77 6.05
CA ASN A 328 -4.01 7.42 7.34
C ASN A 328 -2.58 7.25 7.89
N GLY A 329 -1.57 7.17 7.00
CA GLY A 329 -0.17 7.06 7.42
C GLY A 329 0.20 5.71 8.02
N ASN A 330 -0.57 4.65 7.77
CA ASN A 330 -0.19 3.29 8.13
C ASN A 330 0.85 2.74 7.17
N ALA A 331 1.74 1.88 7.68
CA ALA A 331 2.71 1.18 6.86
C ALA A 331 3.12 -0.17 7.47
N TRP A 332 3.59 -1.08 6.63
CA TRP A 332 3.96 -2.45 7.01
C TRP A 332 5.22 -2.91 6.29
N ALA A 333 6.01 -3.75 6.96
CA ALA A 333 6.93 -4.67 6.31
C ALA A 333 6.35 -6.08 6.40
N ILE A 334 6.34 -6.79 5.28
CA ILE A 334 5.68 -8.08 5.11
C ILE A 334 6.69 -9.06 4.50
N ASP A 335 6.74 -10.27 5.02
CA ASP A 335 7.52 -11.35 4.42
C ASP A 335 6.91 -11.73 3.06
N ALA A 336 7.68 -11.58 2.00
CA ALA A 336 7.24 -11.86 0.64
C ALA A 336 6.93 -13.35 0.38
N ARG A 337 7.46 -14.28 1.22
CA ARG A 337 7.19 -15.73 1.11
C ARG A 337 5.85 -16.11 1.68
N THR A 338 5.43 -15.43 2.76
CA THR A 338 4.37 -15.91 3.63
C THR A 338 3.21 -14.94 3.79
N GLY A 339 3.39 -13.67 3.38
CA GLY A 339 2.44 -12.60 3.66
C GLY A 339 2.40 -12.21 5.15
N ARG A 340 3.33 -12.71 5.97
CA ARG A 340 3.38 -12.42 7.41
C ARG A 340 4.01 -11.06 7.65
N GLN A 341 3.38 -10.27 8.54
CA GLN A 341 3.90 -8.98 8.97
C GLN A 341 5.16 -9.15 9.82
N PHE A 342 6.22 -8.38 9.48
CA PHE A 342 7.41 -8.23 10.33
C PHE A 342 7.20 -7.09 11.32
N TRP A 343 6.81 -5.90 10.81
CA TRP A 343 6.49 -4.74 11.63
C TRP A 343 5.35 -3.94 11.01
N ARG A 344 4.73 -3.10 11.83
CA ARG A 344 3.72 -2.13 11.46
C ARG A 344 4.10 -0.76 12.02
N PHE A 345 3.92 0.26 11.22
CA PHE A 345 4.00 1.66 11.61
C PHE A 345 2.61 2.31 11.53
N ARG A 346 2.26 3.12 12.54
CA ARG A 346 1.06 3.95 12.56
C ARG A 346 1.46 5.38 12.82
N TYR A 347 1.16 6.26 11.87
CA TYR A 347 1.41 7.68 12.06
C TYR A 347 0.33 8.28 12.96
N PRO A 348 0.72 9.06 14.01
CA PRO A 348 -0.24 9.75 14.85
C PRO A 348 -0.71 11.03 14.12
N ASN A 349 -1.73 10.91 13.28
CA ASN A 349 -2.30 12.06 12.58
C ASN A 349 -2.73 13.14 13.56
N ALA A 350 -2.65 14.42 13.16
CA ALA A 350 -3.12 15.54 13.95
C ALA A 350 -4.61 15.37 14.29
N PRO A 351 -5.04 15.59 15.54
CA PRO A 351 -6.42 15.34 15.97
C PRO A 351 -7.46 16.21 15.26
N ASP A 352 -7.03 17.37 14.78
CA ASP A 352 -7.83 18.35 14.04
C ASP A 352 -7.68 18.24 12.53
N LEU A 353 -7.02 17.16 12.04
CA LEU A 353 -6.91 16.88 10.63
C LEU A 353 -8.29 16.54 10.09
N THR A 354 -8.89 17.47 9.37
CA THR A 354 -10.14 17.23 8.65
C THR A 354 -9.81 16.64 7.29
N ALA A 355 -10.42 15.52 6.96
CA ALA A 355 -10.28 14.87 5.64
C ALA A 355 -10.91 15.70 4.49
N GLY A 356 -11.17 17.00 4.72
CA GLY A 356 -12.00 17.81 3.83
C GLY A 356 -11.45 18.12 2.46
N ALA A 357 -10.14 17.94 2.25
CA ALA A 357 -9.52 18.35 0.99
C ALA A 357 -8.68 17.28 0.32
N THR A 358 -8.42 16.17 0.99
CA THR A 358 -7.56 15.12 0.44
C THR A 358 -8.01 13.78 0.97
N TYR A 359 -8.11 12.81 0.06
CA TYR A 359 -8.47 11.45 0.47
C TYR A 359 -7.36 10.84 1.35
N PRO A 360 -7.73 10.03 2.36
CA PRO A 360 -6.77 9.43 3.30
C PRO A 360 -5.96 8.29 2.65
N VAL A 361 -5.26 8.58 1.57
CA VAL A 361 -4.47 7.62 0.78
C VAL A 361 -2.98 7.90 0.90
N ASN A 362 -2.17 6.88 0.61
CA ASN A 362 -0.73 6.99 0.42
C ASN A 362 -0.32 6.07 -0.73
N ARG A 363 0.53 6.56 -1.64
CA ARG A 363 0.86 5.85 -2.89
C ARG A 363 2.11 5.00 -2.83
N GLY A 364 2.82 4.98 -1.70
CA GLY A 364 3.95 4.07 -1.52
C GLY A 364 5.16 4.70 -0.84
N PHE A 365 6.16 3.86 -0.67
CA PHE A 365 7.47 4.23 -0.20
C PHE A 365 8.44 4.57 -1.33
N ALA A 366 9.51 5.30 -1.00
CA ALA A 366 10.80 5.23 -1.67
C ALA A 366 11.85 4.69 -0.68
N ALA A 367 13.00 4.23 -1.18
CA ALA A 367 14.05 3.64 -0.35
C ALA A 367 15.45 4.10 -0.75
N LEU A 368 16.32 4.34 0.24
CA LEU A 368 17.76 4.57 0.05
C LEU A 368 18.53 4.22 1.34
N GLY A 369 19.64 3.51 1.21
CA GLY A 369 20.33 2.96 2.38
C GLY A 369 19.43 2.00 3.13
N ASN A 370 19.36 2.13 4.44
CA ASN A 370 18.43 1.42 5.31
C ASN A 370 17.19 2.25 5.66
N GLN A 371 16.83 3.22 4.82
CA GLN A 371 15.74 4.16 5.05
C GLN A 371 14.61 3.95 4.05
N LEU A 372 13.39 4.03 4.55
CA LEU A 372 12.16 4.16 3.78
C LEU A 372 11.64 5.58 3.93
N PHE A 373 11.16 6.16 2.85
CA PHE A 373 10.59 7.50 2.84
C PHE A 373 9.13 7.44 2.48
N MET A 374 8.28 8.13 3.25
CA MET A 374 6.86 8.28 2.99
C MET A 374 6.40 9.69 3.36
N VAL A 375 5.20 10.04 2.91
CA VAL A 375 4.55 11.32 3.23
C VAL A 375 3.31 11.10 4.08
N THR A 376 2.76 12.16 4.67
CA THR A 376 1.57 12.10 5.51
C THR A 376 0.52 13.13 5.10
N LEU A 377 -0.72 12.92 5.53
CA LEU A 377 -1.84 13.80 5.20
C LEU A 377 -1.74 15.18 5.84
N ASP A 378 -1.07 15.30 6.98
CA ASP A 378 -0.75 16.57 7.62
C ASP A 378 0.53 17.22 7.08
N ALA A 379 0.87 16.88 5.82
CA ALA A 379 1.97 17.44 5.04
C ALA A 379 3.35 17.32 5.72
N HIS A 380 3.72 16.12 6.15
CA HIS A 380 5.07 15.79 6.58
C HIS A 380 5.75 14.81 5.62
N VAL A 381 7.07 14.76 5.67
CA VAL A 381 7.91 13.74 5.03
C VAL A 381 8.63 12.98 6.13
N LEU A 382 8.52 11.66 6.12
CA LEU A 382 9.10 10.77 7.13
C LEU A 382 10.19 9.92 6.52
N SER A 383 11.21 9.65 7.32
CA SER A 383 12.14 8.55 7.10
C SER A 383 11.95 7.51 8.19
N LEU A 384 11.75 6.26 7.78
CA LEU A 384 11.64 5.11 8.68
C LEU A 384 12.85 4.17 8.47
N ASP A 385 13.28 3.54 9.54
CA ASP A 385 14.24 2.44 9.45
C ASP A 385 13.60 1.22 8.80
N MET A 386 14.19 0.67 7.75
CA MET A 386 13.65 -0.46 6.99
C MET A 386 13.45 -1.71 7.82
N LYS A 387 14.33 -1.95 8.82
CA LYS A 387 14.33 -3.16 9.63
C LYS A 387 13.28 -3.11 10.74
N THR A 388 13.03 -1.94 11.30
CA THR A 388 12.23 -1.80 12.53
C THR A 388 10.95 -1.00 12.35
N GLY A 389 10.84 -0.20 11.29
CA GLY A 389 9.76 0.77 11.10
C GLY A 389 9.87 2.01 12.00
N ALA A 390 10.96 2.16 12.76
CA ALA A 390 11.17 3.31 13.64
C ALA A 390 11.44 4.60 12.83
N VAL A 391 10.91 5.73 13.32
CA VAL A 391 11.15 7.05 12.70
C VAL A 391 12.60 7.45 12.89
N ILE A 392 13.32 7.73 11.80
CA ILE A 392 14.68 8.27 11.80
C ILE A 392 14.63 9.80 11.84
N TRP A 393 13.82 10.38 10.94
CA TRP A 393 13.55 11.81 10.93
C TRP A 393 12.13 12.10 10.44
N ASN A 394 11.62 13.27 10.81
CA ASN A 394 10.29 13.76 10.45
C ASN A 394 10.44 15.26 10.10
N SER A 395 10.12 15.63 8.87
CA SER A 395 10.25 16.99 8.36
C SER A 395 8.90 17.53 7.90
N VAL A 396 8.58 18.74 8.31
CA VAL A 396 7.39 19.47 7.86
C VAL A 396 7.58 19.84 6.39
N LEU A 397 6.64 19.44 5.54
CA LEU A 397 6.57 19.84 4.15
C LEU A 397 5.89 21.22 4.04
N GLU A 398 4.71 21.36 4.68
CA GLU A 398 3.98 22.62 4.74
C GLU A 398 2.93 22.57 5.88
N ASP A 399 2.27 23.69 6.16
CA ASP A 399 1.21 23.78 7.16
C ASP A 399 -0.11 23.22 6.60
N TYR A 400 -0.54 22.05 7.10
CA TYR A 400 -1.79 21.40 6.68
C TYR A 400 -3.04 22.24 6.96
N LYS A 401 -3.01 23.14 7.97
CA LYS A 401 -4.13 24.04 8.29
C LYS A 401 -4.41 25.06 7.18
N LYS A 402 -3.45 25.26 6.30
CA LYS A 402 -3.62 26.07 5.08
C LYS A 402 -4.20 25.28 3.91
N GLY A 403 -4.50 23.99 4.08
CA GLY A 403 -5.05 23.12 3.05
C GLY A 403 -4.03 22.27 2.32
N PHE A 404 -2.77 22.27 2.76
CA PHE A 404 -1.76 21.38 2.19
C PHE A 404 -1.85 19.97 2.75
N ALA A 405 -1.52 19.00 1.91
CA ALA A 405 -1.35 17.59 2.27
C ALA A 405 -0.22 16.97 1.46
N ALA A 406 0.11 15.71 1.72
CA ALA A 406 0.98 14.94 0.85
C ALA A 406 0.49 13.48 0.74
N THR A 407 0.40 12.99 -0.49
CA THR A 407 -0.11 11.65 -0.82
C THR A 407 0.79 10.86 -1.79
N PRO A 408 1.78 11.47 -2.52
CA PRO A 408 2.59 10.75 -3.49
C PRO A 408 3.56 9.76 -2.83
N ALA A 409 3.98 8.74 -3.56
CA ALA A 409 5.22 8.06 -3.22
C ALA A 409 6.39 9.04 -3.49
N PRO A 410 7.35 9.21 -2.58
CA PRO A 410 8.52 10.05 -2.83
C PRO A 410 9.35 9.51 -4.01
N LEU A 411 10.05 10.39 -4.72
CA LEU A 411 11.07 10.01 -5.70
C LEU A 411 12.45 10.24 -5.09
N VAL A 412 13.26 9.19 -4.99
CA VAL A 412 14.66 9.32 -4.57
C VAL A 412 15.54 9.48 -5.79
N VAL A 413 16.32 10.57 -5.84
CA VAL A 413 17.32 10.80 -6.88
C VAL A 413 18.64 11.14 -6.22
N LYS A 414 19.68 10.34 -6.45
CA LYS A 414 20.98 10.46 -5.79
C LYS A 414 20.83 10.39 -4.26
N ASP A 415 21.11 11.49 -3.57
CA ASP A 415 21.02 11.67 -2.12
C ASP A 415 19.79 12.48 -1.68
N LYS A 416 18.81 12.66 -2.57
CA LYS A 416 17.64 13.54 -2.35
C LYS A 416 16.34 12.75 -2.36
N VAL A 417 15.44 13.13 -1.47
CA VAL A 417 14.03 12.71 -1.45
C VAL A 417 13.20 13.86 -2.01
N ILE A 418 12.52 13.63 -3.13
CA ILE A 418 11.75 14.64 -3.85
C ILE A 418 10.27 14.32 -3.74
N VAL A 419 9.48 15.29 -3.32
CA VAL A 419 8.03 15.16 -3.11
C VAL A 419 7.30 16.38 -3.65
N GLY A 420 6.10 16.17 -4.18
CA GLY A 420 5.18 17.23 -4.51
C GLY A 420 4.09 17.41 -3.46
N SER A 421 3.52 18.61 -3.38
CA SER A 421 2.37 18.90 -2.51
C SER A 421 1.07 18.30 -3.07
N SER A 422 0.12 17.99 -2.17
CA SER A 422 -1.29 17.69 -2.47
C SER A 422 -2.20 18.79 -1.92
N GLY A 423 -3.50 18.76 -2.21
CA GLY A 423 -4.49 19.73 -1.76
C GLY A 423 -4.76 20.84 -2.80
N GLY A 424 -4.81 20.48 -4.08
CA GLY A 424 -5.08 21.40 -5.18
C GLY A 424 -6.49 22.02 -5.16
N GLU A 425 -7.46 21.34 -4.56
CA GLU A 425 -8.84 21.78 -4.37
C GLU A 425 -8.98 22.90 -3.31
N ASN A 426 -7.91 23.13 -2.55
CA ASN A 426 -7.81 24.25 -1.62
C ASN A 426 -7.08 25.44 -2.24
N PRO A 427 -7.28 26.66 -1.71
CA PRO A 427 -6.59 27.85 -2.20
C PRO A 427 -5.09 27.82 -1.79
N THR A 428 -4.33 26.88 -2.34
CA THR A 428 -2.90 26.67 -2.07
C THR A 428 -2.07 27.05 -3.29
N ARG A 429 -0.77 27.24 -3.09
CA ARG A 429 0.22 27.38 -4.16
C ARG A 429 1.04 26.11 -4.21
N GLY A 430 0.81 25.26 -5.19
CA GLY A 430 1.47 23.97 -5.35
C GLY A 430 2.99 24.10 -5.51
N PHE A 431 3.71 23.03 -5.15
CA PHE A 431 5.18 23.00 -5.25
C PHE A 431 5.71 21.56 -5.31
N ILE A 432 6.98 21.45 -5.73
CA ILE A 432 7.84 20.28 -5.65
C ILE A 432 9.03 20.63 -4.78
N GLN A 433 9.41 19.77 -3.83
CA GLN A 433 10.48 20.04 -2.88
C GLN A 433 11.42 18.85 -2.72
N ALA A 434 12.71 19.12 -2.62
CA ALA A 434 13.72 18.14 -2.27
C ALA A 434 14.17 18.26 -0.83
N PHE A 435 14.49 17.12 -0.24
CA PHE A 435 15.08 16.97 1.08
C PHE A 435 16.36 16.14 0.98
N ASP A 436 17.32 16.42 1.84
CA ASP A 436 18.48 15.55 2.05
C ASP A 436 18.00 14.21 2.63
N ALA A 437 18.27 13.11 1.96
CA ALA A 437 17.76 11.79 2.33
C ALA A 437 18.23 11.33 3.71
N LYS A 438 19.44 11.70 4.13
CA LYS A 438 20.02 11.30 5.40
C LYS A 438 19.45 12.05 6.59
N THR A 439 19.18 13.34 6.42
CA THR A 439 18.88 14.26 7.54
C THR A 439 17.45 14.81 7.52
N GLY A 440 16.73 14.70 6.40
CA GLY A 440 15.43 15.32 6.20
C GLY A 440 15.47 16.85 6.02
N LYS A 441 16.68 17.45 5.82
CA LYS A 441 16.84 18.88 5.66
C LYS A 441 16.30 19.34 4.31
N PRO A 442 15.45 20.42 4.24
CA PRO A 442 15.03 20.96 2.95
C PRO A 442 16.23 21.48 2.16
N LEU A 443 16.26 21.18 0.85
CA LEU A 443 17.34 21.58 -0.06
C LEU A 443 16.90 22.68 -1.02
N TRP A 444 15.84 22.41 -1.80
CA TRP A 444 15.25 23.34 -2.75
C TRP A 444 13.75 23.14 -2.86
N ARG A 445 13.04 24.20 -3.30
CA ARG A 445 11.60 24.17 -3.63
C ARG A 445 11.36 24.86 -4.97
N PHE A 446 10.63 24.19 -5.85
CA PHE A 446 10.07 24.74 -7.08
C PHE A 446 8.57 24.93 -6.91
N TYR A 447 8.08 26.16 -7.01
CA TYR A 447 6.64 26.43 -7.02
C TYR A 447 6.08 26.16 -8.40
N THR A 448 5.02 25.35 -8.48
CA THR A 448 4.33 25.02 -9.73
C THR A 448 3.47 26.17 -10.27
N ILE A 449 3.36 27.24 -9.51
CA ILE A 449 2.79 28.52 -9.92
C ILE A 449 3.83 29.61 -9.73
N PRO A 450 4.14 30.41 -10.75
CA PRO A 450 5.19 31.43 -10.66
C PRO A 450 4.81 32.54 -9.66
N GLY A 451 5.85 33.10 -9.01
CA GLY A 451 5.74 34.29 -8.20
C GLY A 451 5.70 35.57 -9.04
N PRO A 452 5.47 36.70 -8.38
CA PRO A 452 5.47 38.00 -9.09
C PRO A 452 6.81 38.24 -9.81
N GLY A 453 6.73 38.53 -11.11
CA GLY A 453 7.90 38.80 -11.95
C GLY A 453 8.66 37.54 -12.43
N GLU A 454 8.30 36.34 -11.97
CA GLU A 454 8.81 35.09 -12.53
C GLU A 454 8.16 34.79 -13.88
N LYS A 455 8.88 34.09 -14.76
CA LYS A 455 8.37 33.67 -16.07
C LYS A 455 7.07 32.84 -15.90
N GLY A 456 6.01 33.24 -16.61
CA GLY A 456 4.67 32.64 -16.52
C GLY A 456 3.72 33.39 -15.59
N SER A 457 4.20 34.34 -14.77
CA SER A 457 3.34 35.15 -13.89
C SER A 457 2.37 36.03 -14.67
N GLU A 458 2.70 36.40 -15.89
CA GLU A 458 1.88 37.15 -16.83
C GLU A 458 0.62 36.39 -17.31
N THR A 459 0.57 35.08 -17.09
CA THR A 459 -0.57 34.23 -17.44
C THR A 459 -1.63 34.17 -16.34
N TRP A 460 -1.41 34.89 -15.24
CA TRP A 460 -2.32 35.03 -14.11
C TRP A 460 -2.86 36.47 -14.02
N PRO A 461 -4.16 36.67 -13.67
CA PRO A 461 -4.73 38.02 -13.65
C PRO A 461 -4.15 38.90 -12.51
N SER A 462 -3.62 38.27 -11.44
CA SER A 462 -3.00 38.97 -10.31
C SER A 462 -2.12 38.02 -9.50
N SER A 463 -1.19 38.60 -8.73
CA SER A 463 -0.35 37.85 -7.78
C SER A 463 -1.18 37.15 -6.69
N GLU A 464 -2.33 37.73 -6.33
CA GLU A 464 -3.24 37.14 -5.35
C GLU A 464 -3.90 35.87 -5.91
N ALA A 465 -4.38 35.89 -7.16
CA ALA A 465 -4.91 34.70 -7.82
C ALA A 465 -3.84 33.61 -7.95
N ALA A 466 -2.62 33.98 -8.34
CA ALA A 466 -1.49 33.04 -8.44
C ALA A 466 -1.11 32.43 -7.08
N ALA A 467 -1.14 33.19 -5.99
CA ALA A 467 -0.75 32.72 -4.66
C ALA A 467 -1.66 31.60 -4.12
N ARG A 468 -2.84 31.40 -4.68
CA ARG A 468 -3.82 30.39 -4.29
C ARG A 468 -4.34 29.55 -5.47
N GLY A 469 -3.55 29.48 -6.51
CA GLY A 469 -3.97 28.97 -7.82
C GLY A 469 -3.92 27.45 -7.99
N GLY A 470 -3.73 26.62 -6.96
CA GLY A 470 -3.71 25.17 -7.04
C GLY A 470 -2.40 24.58 -7.55
N ALA A 471 -2.44 23.83 -8.65
CA ALA A 471 -1.30 23.19 -9.33
C ALA A 471 -0.49 22.22 -8.46
N ALA A 472 -1.14 21.46 -7.59
CA ALA A 472 -0.49 20.46 -6.74
C ALA A 472 0.21 19.37 -7.58
N ALA A 473 1.36 18.83 -7.13
CA ALA A 473 2.12 17.77 -7.80
C ALA A 473 2.04 16.45 -7.01
N TRP A 474 0.84 15.90 -6.93
CA TRP A 474 0.47 14.82 -6.00
C TRP A 474 0.71 13.38 -6.52
N VAL A 475 1.37 13.21 -7.66
CA VAL A 475 1.81 11.91 -8.21
C VAL A 475 3.33 11.92 -8.36
N THR A 476 3.94 10.75 -8.19
CA THR A 476 5.37 10.53 -8.31
C THR A 476 5.87 10.83 -9.73
N GLY A 477 6.99 11.53 -9.84
CA GLY A 477 7.68 11.82 -11.09
C GLY A 477 8.56 10.68 -11.60
N SER A 478 9.23 10.93 -12.72
CA SER A 478 10.24 10.06 -13.33
C SER A 478 11.59 10.79 -13.43
N TYR A 479 12.69 10.04 -13.55
CA TYR A 479 14.02 10.59 -13.63
C TYR A 479 14.79 10.05 -14.84
N ASP A 480 15.39 10.92 -15.60
CA ASP A 480 16.36 10.59 -16.65
C ASP A 480 17.78 10.83 -16.16
N PRO A 481 18.57 9.78 -15.84
CA PRO A 481 19.92 9.96 -15.37
C PRO A 481 20.89 10.45 -16.44
N GLU A 482 20.58 10.26 -17.73
CA GLU A 482 21.42 10.71 -18.84
C GLU A 482 21.32 12.23 -19.03
N LEU A 483 20.08 12.77 -18.97
CA LEU A 483 19.83 14.19 -19.09
C LEU A 483 19.92 14.93 -17.74
N ASN A 484 19.98 14.17 -16.63
CA ASN A 484 19.87 14.68 -15.26
C ASN A 484 18.61 15.55 -15.09
N LEU A 485 17.46 15.03 -15.53
CA LEU A 485 16.15 15.70 -15.44
C LEU A 485 15.14 14.85 -14.71
N ILE A 486 14.36 15.48 -13.82
CA ILE A 486 13.12 14.91 -13.27
C ILE A 486 11.92 15.50 -13.98
N TYR A 487 10.89 14.67 -14.19
CA TYR A 487 9.65 15.06 -14.83
C TYR A 487 8.50 14.87 -13.87
N TYR A 488 7.69 15.92 -13.70
CA TYR A 488 6.51 15.89 -12.83
C TYR A 488 5.30 16.48 -13.54
N GLY A 489 4.15 15.85 -13.36
CA GLY A 489 2.87 16.43 -13.71
C GLY A 489 2.41 17.43 -12.65
N THR A 490 1.68 18.46 -13.06
CA THR A 490 1.08 19.46 -12.19
C THR A 490 -0.44 19.41 -12.28
N GLY A 491 -1.12 19.74 -11.19
CA GLY A 491 -2.55 19.68 -11.07
C GLY A 491 -3.31 20.83 -11.72
N ASN A 492 -4.62 20.76 -11.57
CA ASN A 492 -5.57 21.76 -12.00
C ASN A 492 -5.33 23.12 -11.34
N PRO A 493 -5.79 24.22 -11.96
CA PRO A 493 -5.86 25.52 -11.30
C PRO A 493 -7.02 25.59 -10.31
N ASN A 494 -6.89 26.36 -9.22
CA ASN A 494 -7.95 26.63 -8.26
C ASN A 494 -8.51 28.07 -8.44
N PRO A 495 -9.84 28.28 -8.43
CA PRO A 495 -10.93 27.28 -8.32
C PRO A 495 -11.05 26.41 -9.56
N ASP A 496 -11.35 25.12 -9.41
CA ASP A 496 -11.29 24.11 -10.47
C ASP A 496 -12.25 24.43 -11.62
N TYR A 497 -13.54 24.72 -11.31
CA TYR A 497 -14.61 24.91 -12.29
C TYR A 497 -14.93 26.39 -12.58
N TYR A 498 -14.47 27.35 -11.74
CA TYR A 498 -14.76 28.79 -11.91
C TYR A 498 -13.57 29.55 -12.48
N GLY A 499 -13.39 29.49 -13.81
CA GLY A 499 -12.27 30.11 -14.53
C GLY A 499 -12.29 31.66 -14.54
N GLU A 500 -13.48 32.31 -14.37
CA GLU A 500 -13.62 33.76 -14.44
C GLU A 500 -12.71 34.53 -13.45
N SER A 501 -12.40 33.95 -12.30
CA SER A 501 -11.52 34.58 -11.28
C SER A 501 -10.04 34.46 -11.59
N ARG A 502 -9.64 33.68 -12.61
CA ARG A 502 -8.26 33.35 -12.94
C ARG A 502 -7.99 33.37 -14.46
N LYS A 503 -8.49 34.40 -15.17
CA LYS A 503 -8.28 34.56 -16.63
C LYS A 503 -6.82 34.46 -17.01
N GLY A 504 -6.55 33.89 -18.18
CA GLY A 504 -5.23 33.58 -18.70
C GLY A 504 -4.92 32.08 -18.68
N ASP A 505 -3.77 31.67 -19.19
CA ASP A 505 -3.38 30.26 -19.32
C ASP A 505 -3.11 29.56 -17.98
N ASN A 506 -2.83 30.33 -16.92
CA ASN A 506 -2.55 29.84 -15.56
C ASN A 506 -1.34 28.90 -15.48
N LEU A 507 -0.19 29.31 -16.01
CA LEU A 507 1.05 28.51 -15.92
C LEU A 507 1.50 28.32 -14.45
N TYR A 508 1.99 27.14 -14.04
CA TYR A 508 2.19 25.91 -14.82
C TYR A 508 1.15 24.85 -14.41
N THR A 509 -0.13 25.19 -14.32
CA THR A 509 -1.20 24.22 -14.06
C THR A 509 -1.38 23.27 -15.24
N CYS A 510 -1.93 22.08 -15.02
CA CYS A 510 -2.21 21.07 -16.06
C CYS A 510 -1.04 20.84 -17.02
N SER A 511 0.18 20.78 -16.49
CA SER A 511 1.43 20.74 -17.25
C SER A 511 2.28 19.52 -16.88
N ILE A 512 3.27 19.26 -17.70
CA ILE A 512 4.48 18.53 -17.30
C ILE A 512 5.64 19.52 -17.19
N VAL A 513 6.39 19.45 -16.10
CA VAL A 513 7.59 20.27 -15.88
C VAL A 513 8.82 19.37 -15.81
N ALA A 514 9.91 19.79 -16.46
CA ALA A 514 11.22 19.15 -16.36
C ALA A 514 12.14 20.00 -15.52
N LEU A 515 12.61 19.44 -14.40
CA LEU A 515 13.45 20.14 -13.44
C LEU A 515 14.83 19.48 -13.33
N ASP A 516 15.81 20.31 -13.05
CA ASP A 516 17.12 19.85 -12.59
C ASP A 516 16.99 19.31 -11.15
N PRO A 517 17.28 18.03 -10.88
CA PRO A 517 17.09 17.46 -9.55
C PRO A 517 18.05 17.99 -8.49
N ASP A 518 19.17 18.60 -8.88
CA ASP A 518 20.16 19.11 -7.96
C ASP A 518 19.80 20.52 -7.45
N THR A 519 19.11 21.31 -8.29
CA THR A 519 18.81 22.73 -8.01
C THR A 519 17.33 23.07 -7.95
N GLY A 520 16.44 22.21 -8.47
CA GLY A 520 15.03 22.51 -8.63
C GLY A 520 14.71 23.49 -9.76
N GLN A 521 15.69 23.85 -10.58
CA GLN A 521 15.48 24.80 -11.68
C GLN A 521 14.67 24.19 -12.81
N LEU A 522 13.64 24.93 -13.28
CA LEU A 522 12.86 24.58 -14.46
C LEU A 522 13.72 24.68 -15.71
N LYS A 523 13.79 23.56 -16.47
CA LYS A 523 14.47 23.50 -17.78
C LYS A 523 13.49 23.73 -18.92
N TRP A 524 12.33 23.07 -18.88
CA TRP A 524 11.25 23.24 -19.82
C TRP A 524 9.92 22.79 -19.20
N TYR A 525 8.81 23.17 -19.83
CA TYR A 525 7.47 22.71 -19.51
C TYR A 525 6.65 22.53 -20.79
N TYR A 526 5.55 21.74 -20.66
CA TYR A 526 4.50 21.66 -21.67
C TYR A 526 3.15 21.67 -20.97
N GLN A 527 2.26 22.59 -21.34
CA GLN A 527 0.92 22.71 -20.77
C GLN A 527 -0.08 21.97 -21.64
N PHE A 528 -0.74 20.95 -21.08
CA PHE A 528 -1.70 20.09 -21.81
C PHE A 528 -3.07 20.75 -21.94
N THR A 529 -3.52 21.48 -20.92
CA THR A 529 -4.84 22.13 -20.86
C THR A 529 -4.69 23.54 -20.31
N PRO A 530 -4.44 24.56 -21.19
CA PRO A 530 -4.45 25.96 -20.78
C PRO A 530 -5.83 26.37 -20.26
N HIS A 531 -5.87 27.16 -19.18
CA HIS A 531 -7.11 27.67 -18.57
C HIS A 531 -8.12 26.57 -18.24
N ASP A 532 -7.67 25.45 -17.68
CA ASP A 532 -8.54 24.31 -17.37
C ASP A 532 -9.71 24.70 -16.44
N THR A 533 -10.91 24.26 -16.77
CA THR A 533 -12.15 24.42 -15.99
C THR A 533 -12.88 23.11 -15.77
N HIS A 534 -12.15 21.99 -15.85
CA HIS A 534 -12.69 20.64 -15.85
C HIS A 534 -12.10 19.76 -14.74
N ASP A 535 -11.15 20.27 -13.94
CA ASP A 535 -10.39 19.48 -12.97
C ASP A 535 -9.53 18.40 -13.67
N TRP A 536 -8.88 18.77 -14.78
CA TRP A 536 -8.03 17.83 -15.53
C TRP A 536 -6.57 17.95 -15.17
N ASP A 537 -6.27 17.57 -13.92
CA ASP A 537 -4.89 17.39 -13.48
C ASP A 537 -4.04 16.69 -14.53
N SER A 538 -2.81 17.16 -14.71
CA SER A 538 -1.79 16.44 -15.48
C SER A 538 -0.86 15.62 -14.60
N ASN A 539 -1.32 15.25 -13.43
CA ASN A 539 -0.62 14.40 -12.46
C ASN A 539 -0.68 12.92 -12.91
N HIS A 540 0.15 12.59 -13.90
CA HIS A 540 0.36 11.23 -14.42
C HIS A 540 1.81 10.84 -14.22
N VAL A 541 2.09 9.53 -14.18
CA VAL A 541 3.46 9.03 -14.20
C VAL A 541 4.04 9.29 -15.59
N PRO A 542 5.07 10.13 -15.73
CA PRO A 542 5.74 10.33 -17.02
C PRO A 542 6.50 9.07 -17.43
N VAL A 543 6.28 8.56 -18.63
CA VAL A 543 6.92 7.33 -19.12
C VAL A 543 8.05 7.68 -20.09
N LEU A 544 9.29 7.33 -19.73
CA LEU A 544 10.47 7.62 -20.52
C LEU A 544 10.83 6.42 -21.42
N ALA A 545 11.01 6.67 -22.71
CA ALA A 545 11.38 5.63 -23.67
C ALA A 545 12.16 6.23 -24.85
N ASP A 546 12.79 5.35 -25.61
CA ASP A 546 13.31 5.64 -26.93
C ASP A 546 12.36 5.01 -27.95
N VAL A 547 11.75 5.83 -28.79
CA VAL A 547 10.69 5.44 -29.73
C VAL A 547 11.06 5.88 -31.15
N ALA A 548 10.87 4.99 -32.13
CA ALA A 548 11.04 5.33 -33.53
C ALA A 548 9.85 6.16 -34.01
N ILE A 549 10.06 7.46 -34.24
CA ILE A 549 9.05 8.41 -34.76
C ILE A 549 9.54 8.97 -36.09
N ALA A 550 8.74 8.85 -37.14
CA ALA A 550 9.09 9.27 -38.50
C ALA A 550 10.47 8.73 -38.96
N GLY A 551 10.76 7.48 -38.65
CA GLY A 551 12.01 6.80 -39.04
C GLY A 551 13.25 7.17 -38.22
N GLN A 552 13.12 7.97 -37.18
CA GLN A 552 14.22 8.36 -36.29
C GLN A 552 13.93 7.94 -34.85
N THR A 553 14.90 7.35 -34.18
CA THR A 553 14.82 7.08 -32.75
C THR A 553 14.82 8.40 -31.98
N ARG A 554 13.75 8.66 -31.21
CA ARG A 554 13.56 9.85 -30.38
C ARG A 554 13.54 9.47 -28.91
N LYS A 555 14.21 10.22 -28.09
CA LYS A 555 14.09 10.16 -26.63
C LYS A 555 12.82 10.89 -26.23
N VAL A 556 11.81 10.14 -25.76
CA VAL A 556 10.50 10.70 -25.47
C VAL A 556 10.12 10.59 -24.01
N VAL A 557 9.28 11.53 -23.56
CA VAL A 557 8.42 11.38 -22.40
C VAL A 557 6.98 11.28 -22.88
N MET A 558 6.30 10.21 -22.45
CA MET A 558 4.93 9.89 -22.86
C MET A 558 3.96 10.10 -21.72
N VAL A 559 2.78 10.67 -22.03
CA VAL A 559 1.70 10.89 -21.08
C VAL A 559 0.37 10.63 -21.77
N ALA A 560 -0.46 9.74 -21.23
CA ALA A 560 -1.88 9.72 -21.50
C ALA A 560 -2.54 10.64 -20.47
N ASN A 561 -3.21 11.71 -20.91
CA ASN A 561 -3.66 12.79 -20.04
C ASN A 561 -5.15 12.72 -19.72
N ARG A 562 -5.59 13.28 -18.58
CA ARG A 562 -7.01 13.38 -18.22
C ARG A 562 -7.85 14.02 -19.32
N ASN A 563 -7.29 14.96 -20.07
CA ASN A 563 -7.97 15.66 -21.15
C ASN A 563 -8.33 14.77 -22.37
N GLY A 564 -7.98 13.48 -22.33
CA GLY A 564 -8.34 12.47 -23.34
C GLY A 564 -7.33 12.28 -24.47
N PHE A 565 -6.21 13.02 -24.46
CA PHE A 565 -5.16 12.90 -25.46
C PHE A 565 -3.94 12.14 -24.91
N PHE A 566 -3.34 11.32 -25.76
CA PHE A 566 -2.01 10.77 -25.59
C PHE A 566 -0.99 11.73 -26.19
N TYR A 567 0.12 11.96 -25.48
CA TYR A 567 1.21 12.82 -25.90
C TYR A 567 2.53 12.07 -25.86
N ALA A 568 3.38 12.29 -26.86
CA ALA A 568 4.81 12.00 -26.82
C ALA A 568 5.58 13.30 -27.06
N LEU A 569 6.40 13.69 -26.08
CA LEU A 569 7.22 14.90 -26.14
C LEU A 569 8.70 14.50 -26.21
N ASP A 570 9.51 15.28 -26.91
CA ASP A 570 10.97 15.18 -26.81
C ASP A 570 11.39 15.46 -25.35
N ARG A 571 12.01 14.49 -24.67
CA ARG A 571 12.24 14.58 -23.24
C ARG A 571 13.36 15.55 -22.83
N ALA A 572 14.19 15.98 -23.79
CA ALA A 572 15.22 17.00 -23.54
C ALA A 572 14.69 18.43 -23.64
N THR A 573 13.66 18.66 -24.49
CA THR A 573 13.23 20.01 -24.88
C THR A 573 11.77 20.31 -24.58
N GLY A 574 10.94 19.30 -24.33
CA GLY A 574 9.48 19.41 -24.19
C GLY A 574 8.73 19.61 -25.52
N LYS A 575 9.42 19.53 -26.66
CA LYS A 575 8.78 19.69 -27.98
C LYS A 575 7.79 18.56 -28.24
N LEU A 576 6.56 18.92 -28.65
CA LEU A 576 5.53 17.99 -29.06
C LEU A 576 5.97 17.20 -30.32
N LEU A 577 5.87 15.88 -30.26
CA LEU A 577 6.16 14.96 -31.36
C LEU A 577 4.89 14.24 -31.83
N VAL A 578 4.06 13.78 -30.90
CA VAL A 578 2.80 13.07 -31.17
C VAL A 578 1.75 13.58 -30.20
N ALA A 579 0.54 13.86 -30.72
CA ALA A 579 -0.66 14.07 -29.93
C ALA A 579 -1.87 13.48 -30.65
N LYS A 580 -2.59 12.56 -29.98
CA LYS A 580 -3.80 11.93 -30.53
C LYS A 580 -4.80 11.62 -29.42
N PRO A 581 -6.11 11.74 -29.69
CA PRO A 581 -7.11 11.31 -28.72
C PRO A 581 -7.03 9.79 -28.54
N PHE A 582 -6.92 9.33 -27.29
CA PHE A 582 -7.00 7.91 -26.94
C PHE A 582 -8.35 7.53 -26.34
N THR A 583 -9.17 8.52 -25.97
CA THR A 583 -10.58 8.42 -25.57
C THR A 583 -11.45 9.34 -26.43
N ALA A 584 -12.75 9.19 -26.33
CA ALA A 584 -13.65 10.16 -26.96
C ALA A 584 -13.45 11.55 -26.30
N THR A 585 -13.28 12.57 -27.15
CA THR A 585 -13.10 13.96 -26.71
C THR A 585 -14.13 14.85 -27.43
N LYS A 586 -14.77 15.75 -26.66
CA LYS A 586 -15.73 16.72 -27.19
C LYS A 586 -15.38 18.18 -26.87
N TRP A 587 -14.33 18.38 -26.05
CA TRP A 587 -13.87 19.72 -25.68
C TRP A 587 -12.89 20.31 -26.68
N ALA A 588 -12.08 19.48 -27.34
CA ALA A 588 -11.11 19.89 -28.36
C ALA A 588 -11.16 18.97 -29.57
N ARG A 589 -10.98 19.54 -30.77
CA ARG A 589 -10.90 18.79 -32.01
C ARG A 589 -9.59 18.03 -32.16
N GLU A 590 -8.49 18.70 -31.86
CA GLU A 590 -7.11 18.19 -31.98
C GLU A 590 -6.14 19.09 -31.21
N ILE A 591 -4.90 18.66 -31.10
CA ILE A 591 -3.79 19.51 -30.64
C ILE A 591 -3.13 20.11 -31.89
N GLY A 592 -3.09 21.43 -31.95
CA GLY A 592 -2.53 22.18 -33.06
C GLY A 592 -1.02 22.00 -33.24
N ALA A 593 -0.50 22.48 -34.37
CA ALA A 593 0.94 22.43 -34.66
C ALA A 593 1.79 23.25 -33.68
N ASP A 594 1.18 24.23 -33.03
CA ASP A 594 1.77 25.03 -31.95
C ASP A 594 1.80 24.29 -30.59
N GLY A 595 1.24 23.08 -30.52
CA GLY A 595 1.15 22.29 -29.29
C GLY A 595 -0.05 22.67 -28.41
N ARG A 596 -0.95 23.53 -28.83
CA ARG A 596 -2.12 23.95 -28.06
C ARG A 596 -3.39 23.22 -28.53
N PRO A 597 -4.36 22.95 -27.65
CA PRO A 597 -5.64 22.38 -28.04
C PRO A 597 -6.45 23.34 -28.88
N ILE A 598 -7.08 22.84 -29.96
CA ILE A 598 -8.09 23.58 -30.73
C ILE A 598 -9.45 23.30 -30.09
N VAL A 599 -9.82 24.17 -29.15
CA VAL A 599 -11.00 24.04 -28.30
C VAL A 599 -12.28 24.22 -29.15
N LEU A 600 -13.28 23.38 -28.87
CA LEU A 600 -14.60 23.42 -29.59
C LEU A 600 -15.64 24.31 -28.88
N ASN A 601 -15.58 24.35 -27.53
CA ASN A 601 -16.48 25.13 -26.69
C ASN A 601 -15.65 25.92 -25.67
N GLU A 602 -15.68 27.24 -25.78
CA GLU A 602 -14.94 28.13 -24.89
C GLU A 602 -15.56 28.22 -23.48
N ASP A 603 -16.87 27.96 -23.35
CA ASP A 603 -17.59 28.05 -22.09
C ASP A 603 -17.44 26.80 -21.19
N GLY A 604 -16.89 25.70 -21.71
CA GLY A 604 -16.63 24.44 -20.99
C GLY A 604 -17.87 23.73 -20.46
N THR A 605 -19.06 24.34 -20.50
CA THR A 605 -20.26 23.78 -19.84
C THR A 605 -20.95 22.68 -20.65
N LYS A 606 -20.70 22.64 -21.97
CA LYS A 606 -21.29 21.66 -22.90
C LYS A 606 -20.40 20.47 -23.20
N ASP A 607 -19.18 20.47 -22.65
CA ASP A 607 -18.21 19.40 -22.85
C ASP A 607 -18.57 18.24 -21.94
N CYS A 608 -18.89 17.10 -22.52
CA CYS A 608 -19.29 15.98 -21.74
C CYS A 608 -18.22 14.85 -21.68
N LEU A 609 -17.22 14.89 -22.55
CA LEU A 609 -16.16 13.88 -22.65
C LEU A 609 -14.79 14.56 -22.77
N PRO A 610 -13.85 14.16 -21.93
CA PRO A 610 -13.96 13.29 -20.75
C PRO A 610 -14.70 13.96 -19.58
N ASP A 611 -15.09 13.17 -18.54
CA ASP A 611 -15.56 13.72 -17.27
C ASP A 611 -14.41 14.34 -16.44
N PHE A 612 -14.69 14.82 -15.23
CA PHE A 612 -13.67 15.40 -14.34
C PHE A 612 -12.61 14.39 -13.85
N TRP A 613 -12.92 13.08 -13.84
CA TRP A 613 -11.92 12.03 -13.62
C TRP A 613 -11.03 11.81 -14.84
N GLY A 614 -11.39 12.36 -15.99
CA GLY A 614 -10.63 12.33 -17.22
C GLY A 614 -10.75 11.05 -18.06
N GLY A 615 -10.14 11.06 -19.22
CA GLY A 615 -9.98 9.90 -20.08
C GLY A 615 -9.08 8.81 -19.47
N THR A 616 -8.24 9.17 -18.55
CA THR A 616 -7.51 8.38 -17.56
C THR A 616 -7.24 9.25 -16.34
N ASN A 617 -6.58 8.72 -15.30
CA ASN A 617 -6.22 9.51 -14.13
C ASN A 617 -4.81 9.14 -13.65
N PHE A 618 -4.52 9.24 -12.35
CA PHE A 618 -3.21 8.98 -11.73
C PHE A 618 -2.73 7.53 -11.82
N MET A 619 -3.56 6.59 -12.23
CA MET A 619 -3.20 5.18 -12.31
C MET A 619 -1.97 4.99 -13.20
N PRO A 620 -0.94 4.25 -12.73
CA PRO A 620 0.27 4.12 -13.52
C PRO A 620 -0.01 3.34 -14.82
N PRO A 621 0.42 3.88 -15.98
CA PRO A 621 0.43 3.15 -17.25
C PRO A 621 1.60 2.17 -17.28
N SER A 622 1.72 1.40 -18.38
CA SER A 622 2.88 0.60 -18.67
C SER A 622 3.33 0.76 -20.13
N TYR A 623 4.62 0.59 -20.37
CA TYR A 623 5.17 0.58 -21.74
C TYR A 623 6.08 -0.63 -21.93
N ASP A 624 5.76 -1.44 -22.94
CA ASP A 624 6.57 -2.58 -23.36
C ASP A 624 7.46 -2.18 -24.55
N PRO A 625 8.78 -2.10 -24.36
CA PRO A 625 9.69 -1.68 -25.43
C PRO A 625 9.83 -2.70 -26.55
N ALA A 626 9.61 -4.01 -26.31
CA ALA A 626 9.70 -5.04 -27.32
C ALA A 626 8.47 -5.06 -28.24
N LEU A 627 7.29 -4.75 -27.68
CA LEU A 627 6.06 -4.61 -28.45
C LEU A 627 5.91 -3.21 -29.04
N ASN A 628 6.64 -2.23 -28.53
CA ASN A 628 6.44 -0.79 -28.79
C ASN A 628 4.99 -0.37 -28.57
N LEU A 629 4.42 -0.76 -27.40
CA LEU A 629 3.05 -0.46 -27.04
C LEU A 629 2.97 0.19 -25.65
N PHE A 630 2.19 1.28 -25.58
CA PHE A 630 1.85 1.97 -24.36
C PHE A 630 0.48 1.49 -23.88
N PHE A 631 0.40 0.95 -22.66
CA PHE A 631 -0.81 0.40 -22.09
C PHE A 631 -1.38 1.34 -21.04
N VAL A 632 -2.68 1.63 -21.11
CA VAL A 632 -3.35 2.56 -20.21
C VAL A 632 -4.77 2.11 -19.92
N THR A 633 -5.19 2.32 -18.67
CA THR A 633 -6.61 2.24 -18.29
C THR A 633 -7.31 3.50 -18.73
N ALA A 634 -8.29 3.37 -19.62
CA ALA A 634 -9.07 4.44 -20.20
C ALA A 634 -10.49 4.48 -19.61
N ARG A 635 -11.10 5.65 -19.63
CA ARG A 635 -12.45 5.94 -19.14
C ARG A 635 -13.25 6.68 -20.20
N GLU A 636 -14.48 6.25 -20.38
CA GLU A 636 -15.45 6.91 -21.29
C GLU A 636 -16.68 7.30 -20.47
N THR A 637 -16.59 8.44 -19.78
CA THR A 637 -17.65 8.93 -18.89
C THR A 637 -18.00 10.37 -19.21
N CYS A 638 -19.28 10.68 -19.13
CA CYS A 638 -19.85 11.96 -19.56
C CYS A 638 -20.54 12.68 -18.39
N VAL A 639 -20.24 13.96 -18.23
CA VAL A 639 -20.86 14.86 -17.24
C VAL A 639 -21.12 16.22 -17.86
N THR A 640 -22.01 17.00 -17.24
CA THR A 640 -22.15 18.44 -17.53
C THR A 640 -21.51 19.21 -16.39
N TYR A 641 -20.67 20.18 -16.72
CA TYR A 641 -20.03 21.08 -15.76
C TYR A 641 -20.91 22.28 -15.45
N PHE A 642 -20.85 22.76 -14.21
CA PHE A 642 -21.51 24.00 -13.81
C PHE A 642 -20.60 24.81 -12.88
N PRO A 643 -20.17 26.02 -13.32
CA PRO A 643 -19.37 26.91 -12.49
C PRO A 643 -20.24 27.64 -11.44
N VAL A 644 -19.67 27.84 -10.26
CA VAL A 644 -20.24 28.65 -9.18
C VAL A 644 -19.11 29.48 -8.57
N LYS A 645 -19.33 30.77 -8.40
CA LYS A 645 -18.34 31.64 -7.76
C LYS A 645 -18.12 31.18 -6.30
N PRO A 646 -16.93 30.71 -5.92
CA PRO A 646 -16.69 30.22 -4.56
C PRO A 646 -16.43 31.36 -3.59
N GLU A 647 -16.76 31.12 -2.32
CA GLU A 647 -16.12 31.84 -1.21
C GLU A 647 -14.77 31.19 -0.92
N ILE A 648 -13.72 31.99 -0.97
CA ILE A 648 -12.35 31.47 -0.76
C ILE A 648 -11.97 31.63 0.71
N GLN A 649 -11.78 30.49 1.39
CA GLN A 649 -11.31 30.42 2.76
C GLN A 649 -10.07 29.54 2.85
N VAL A 650 -9.04 30.01 3.54
CA VAL A 650 -7.79 29.28 3.73
C VAL A 650 -8.06 27.95 4.44
N GLY A 651 -7.52 26.85 3.95
CA GLY A 651 -7.69 25.52 4.51
C GLY A 651 -9.03 24.86 4.19
N GLN A 652 -9.87 25.47 3.36
CA GLN A 652 -11.14 24.90 2.93
C GLN A 652 -11.19 24.72 1.40
N ASN A 653 -11.95 23.72 0.99
CA ASN A 653 -12.16 23.42 -0.43
C ASN A 653 -12.85 24.58 -1.15
N SER A 654 -12.34 24.96 -2.31
CA SER A 654 -12.81 26.09 -3.10
C SER A 654 -12.94 25.79 -4.60
N VAL A 655 -13.40 24.59 -4.96
CA VAL A 655 -13.46 24.09 -6.35
C VAL A 655 -14.30 24.97 -7.31
N GLY A 656 -15.23 25.77 -6.79
CA GLY A 656 -15.95 26.75 -7.60
C GLY A 656 -16.96 26.15 -8.58
N GLY A 657 -17.73 25.16 -8.15
CA GLY A 657 -18.75 24.51 -8.98
C GLY A 657 -18.83 23.02 -8.77
N GLY A 658 -19.12 22.30 -9.84
CA GLY A 658 -19.23 20.85 -9.83
C GLY A 658 -19.69 20.25 -11.14
N VAL A 659 -20.09 18.99 -11.07
CA VAL A 659 -20.54 18.23 -12.24
C VAL A 659 -21.90 17.59 -12.00
N ARG A 660 -22.65 17.37 -13.08
CA ARG A 660 -23.88 16.56 -13.08
C ARG A 660 -23.70 15.39 -14.03
N ARG A 661 -23.98 14.19 -13.60
CA ARG A 661 -24.01 13.02 -14.48
C ARG A 661 -25.04 13.20 -15.57
N VAL A 662 -24.65 12.90 -16.81
CA VAL A 662 -25.58 12.79 -17.93
C VAL A 662 -26.18 11.39 -17.91
N ALA A 663 -27.52 11.30 -18.03
CA ALA A 663 -28.23 10.02 -18.00
C ALA A 663 -27.99 9.13 -19.22
N ASP A 664 -27.28 9.61 -20.22
CA ASP A 664 -26.93 8.86 -21.42
C ASP A 664 -25.79 7.88 -21.14
N ARG A 665 -26.15 6.59 -20.99
CA ARG A 665 -25.25 5.51 -20.58
C ARG A 665 -24.36 4.93 -21.70
N ILE A 666 -24.37 5.49 -22.89
CA ILE A 666 -23.57 4.98 -24.03
C ILE A 666 -22.06 5.12 -23.72
N PHE A 667 -21.70 6.07 -22.87
CA PHE A 667 -20.31 6.41 -22.50
C PHE A 667 -20.00 6.17 -21.01
N ASP A 668 -20.55 5.17 -20.37
CA ASP A 668 -20.25 4.90 -18.96
C ASP A 668 -19.53 3.55 -18.83
N TYR A 669 -18.31 3.45 -19.39
CA TYR A 669 -17.49 2.25 -19.34
C TYR A 669 -16.01 2.56 -19.19
N GLY A 670 -15.23 1.56 -18.80
CA GLY A 670 -13.77 1.59 -18.76
C GLY A 670 -13.17 0.66 -19.82
N ALA A 671 -11.87 0.79 -20.05
CA ALA A 671 -11.14 -0.11 -20.93
C ALA A 671 -9.64 -0.15 -20.61
N LEU A 672 -9.01 -1.27 -20.87
CA LEU A 672 -7.56 -1.35 -21.06
C LEU A 672 -7.27 -1.13 -22.54
N ARG A 673 -6.41 -0.17 -22.86
CA ARG A 673 -6.05 0.19 -24.24
C ARG A 673 -4.55 0.06 -24.47
N ALA A 674 -4.18 -0.41 -25.68
CA ALA A 674 -2.82 -0.33 -26.19
C ALA A 674 -2.73 0.76 -27.25
N ILE A 675 -1.74 1.63 -27.09
CA ILE A 675 -1.47 2.77 -27.96
C ILE A 675 -0.10 2.59 -28.59
N ASP A 676 0.00 2.79 -29.90
CA ASP A 676 1.28 2.89 -30.60
C ASP A 676 1.88 4.28 -30.29
N PRO A 677 3.00 4.38 -29.57
CA PRO A 677 3.53 5.68 -29.16
C PRO A 677 4.12 6.48 -30.32
N SER A 678 4.41 5.84 -31.45
CA SER A 678 4.96 6.52 -32.64
C SER A 678 3.90 7.31 -33.43
N THR A 679 2.62 6.91 -33.30
CA THR A 679 1.50 7.51 -34.02
C THR A 679 0.41 8.04 -33.11
N GLY A 680 0.33 7.56 -31.85
CA GLY A 680 -0.75 7.81 -30.92
C GLY A 680 -2.03 6.98 -31.20
N GLU A 681 -1.98 6.06 -32.16
CA GLU A 681 -3.14 5.26 -32.55
C GLU A 681 -3.40 4.09 -31.58
N ARG A 682 -4.68 3.85 -31.29
CA ARG A 682 -5.11 2.69 -30.53
C ARG A 682 -5.00 1.42 -31.37
N LYS A 683 -4.24 0.43 -30.88
CA LYS A 683 -4.07 -0.87 -31.54
C LYS A 683 -5.14 -1.88 -31.15
N TRP A 684 -5.50 -1.93 -29.87
CA TRP A 684 -6.56 -2.77 -29.35
C TRP A 684 -7.18 -2.23 -28.06
N GLU A 685 -8.32 -2.79 -27.68
CA GLU A 685 -9.09 -2.44 -26.49
C GLU A 685 -9.70 -3.69 -25.84
N VAL A 686 -9.62 -3.76 -24.50
CA VAL A 686 -10.40 -4.69 -23.68
C VAL A 686 -11.36 -3.86 -22.83
N ARG A 687 -12.65 -3.98 -23.07
CA ARG A 687 -13.68 -3.21 -22.37
C ARG A 687 -13.97 -3.78 -20.99
N TYR A 688 -14.20 -2.90 -20.04
CA TYR A 688 -14.73 -3.17 -18.71
C TYR A 688 -16.20 -2.73 -18.65
N THR A 689 -16.95 -3.35 -17.73
CA THR A 689 -18.37 -3.03 -17.55
C THR A 689 -18.58 -1.63 -16.98
N THR A 690 -17.67 -1.22 -16.07
CA THR A 690 -17.71 0.12 -15.45
C THR A 690 -16.38 0.85 -15.63
N PRO A 691 -16.35 2.17 -15.44
CA PRO A 691 -15.10 2.94 -15.46
C PRO A 691 -14.13 2.45 -14.38
N SER A 692 -12.89 2.12 -14.77
CA SER A 692 -11.85 1.62 -13.87
C SER A 692 -10.83 2.69 -13.53
N LEU A 693 -10.19 2.51 -12.37
CA LEU A 693 -9.06 3.30 -11.88
C LEU A 693 -7.84 2.41 -11.53
N ALA A 694 -7.79 1.19 -12.04
CA ALA A 694 -6.65 0.29 -11.82
C ALA A 694 -5.46 0.64 -12.72
N GLY A 695 -4.25 0.51 -12.20
CA GLY A 695 -3.03 0.67 -12.97
C GLY A 695 -2.66 -0.58 -13.77
N VAL A 696 -1.63 -0.45 -14.61
CA VAL A 696 -1.19 -1.48 -15.57
C VAL A 696 0.27 -1.85 -15.31
N MET A 697 0.62 -3.12 -15.50
CA MET A 697 2.00 -3.63 -15.53
C MET A 697 2.18 -4.59 -16.70
N SER A 698 3.27 -4.44 -17.45
CA SER A 698 3.67 -5.39 -18.51
C SER A 698 4.90 -6.20 -18.13
N THR A 699 5.12 -7.31 -18.82
CA THR A 699 6.30 -8.16 -18.62
C THR A 699 6.94 -8.52 -19.97
N ALA A 700 8.24 -8.78 -19.96
CA ALA A 700 8.99 -9.18 -21.16
C ALA A 700 8.52 -10.52 -21.77
N SER A 701 7.67 -11.27 -21.08
CA SER A 701 7.00 -12.45 -21.65
C SER A 701 5.84 -12.10 -22.59
N GLY A 702 5.47 -10.81 -22.71
CA GLY A 702 4.35 -10.32 -23.51
C GLY A 702 3.02 -10.33 -22.79
N LEU A 703 2.99 -10.47 -21.45
CA LEU A 703 1.78 -10.34 -20.65
C LEU A 703 1.57 -8.89 -20.19
N VAL A 704 0.30 -8.49 -20.11
CA VAL A 704 -0.15 -7.24 -19.47
C VAL A 704 -1.10 -7.60 -18.35
N PHE A 705 -0.78 -7.15 -17.14
CA PHE A 705 -1.61 -7.28 -15.95
C PHE A 705 -2.35 -5.97 -15.70
N ALA A 706 -3.65 -6.06 -15.44
CA ALA A 706 -4.51 -4.92 -15.12
C ALA A 706 -5.64 -5.34 -14.17
N GLY A 707 -6.41 -4.38 -13.72
CA GLY A 707 -7.56 -4.63 -12.88
C GLY A 707 -8.77 -3.81 -13.30
N ASP A 708 -9.91 -4.09 -12.68
CA ASP A 708 -11.12 -3.30 -12.86
C ASP A 708 -11.79 -2.91 -11.53
N ASN A 709 -12.84 -2.14 -11.63
CA ASN A 709 -13.58 -1.66 -10.46
C ASN A 709 -14.47 -2.74 -9.83
N GLU A 710 -14.78 -3.81 -10.56
CA GLU A 710 -15.51 -4.99 -10.07
C GLU A 710 -14.61 -5.95 -9.28
N GLY A 711 -13.28 -5.68 -9.24
CA GLY A 711 -12.32 -6.48 -8.51
C GLY A 711 -11.73 -7.63 -9.30
N ASN A 712 -11.84 -7.63 -10.61
CA ASN A 712 -11.15 -8.60 -11.45
C ASN A 712 -9.70 -8.19 -11.66
N PHE A 713 -8.78 -9.04 -11.28
CA PHE A 713 -7.38 -8.97 -11.66
C PHE A 713 -7.19 -9.83 -12.91
N ILE A 714 -6.74 -9.23 -14.01
CA ILE A 714 -6.68 -9.87 -15.33
C ILE A 714 -5.26 -9.93 -15.87
N ALA A 715 -4.98 -10.93 -16.68
CA ALA A 715 -3.81 -11.01 -17.54
C ALA A 715 -4.25 -11.14 -19.00
N VAL A 716 -3.72 -10.28 -19.86
CA VAL A 716 -4.01 -10.30 -21.29
C VAL A 716 -2.72 -10.46 -22.11
N ASP A 717 -2.86 -10.96 -23.32
CA ASP A 717 -1.79 -10.95 -24.33
C ASP A 717 -1.49 -9.52 -24.77
N GLY A 718 -0.29 -9.03 -24.57
CA GLY A 718 0.10 -7.66 -24.84
C GLY A 718 0.02 -7.23 -26.31
N ARG A 719 0.15 -8.19 -27.26
CA ARG A 719 0.08 -7.90 -28.70
C ARG A 719 -1.35 -7.68 -29.19
N SER A 720 -2.28 -8.49 -28.65
CA SER A 720 -3.65 -8.61 -29.19
C SER A 720 -4.73 -8.11 -28.22
N GLY A 721 -4.44 -7.92 -26.95
CA GLY A 721 -5.42 -7.64 -25.92
C GLY A 721 -6.29 -8.86 -25.55
N LYS A 722 -6.00 -10.07 -26.08
CA LYS A 722 -6.77 -11.27 -25.76
C LYS A 722 -6.70 -11.59 -24.27
N PRO A 723 -7.84 -11.68 -23.55
CA PRO A 723 -7.85 -12.14 -22.17
C PRO A 723 -7.36 -13.60 -22.08
N LEU A 724 -6.43 -13.84 -21.15
CA LEU A 724 -5.80 -15.16 -20.94
C LEU A 724 -6.14 -15.75 -19.57
N TRP A 725 -6.31 -14.90 -18.58
CA TRP A 725 -6.56 -15.31 -17.20
C TRP A 725 -7.21 -14.17 -16.42
N HIS A 726 -8.02 -14.51 -15.42
CA HIS A 726 -8.56 -13.56 -14.45
C HIS A 726 -8.75 -14.20 -13.08
N TYR A 727 -8.79 -13.36 -12.06
CA TYR A 727 -9.07 -13.73 -10.68
C TYR A 727 -9.93 -12.64 -10.01
N ALA A 728 -11.06 -13.03 -9.43
CA ALA A 728 -11.90 -12.12 -8.66
C ALA A 728 -11.30 -11.93 -7.25
N THR A 729 -10.78 -10.74 -6.97
CA THR A 729 -10.11 -10.43 -5.70
C THR A 729 -11.09 -10.16 -4.55
N GLY A 730 -12.38 -9.99 -4.87
CA GLY A 730 -13.43 -9.70 -3.89
C GLY A 730 -13.54 -8.23 -3.49
N ALA A 731 -12.69 -7.35 -4.02
CA ALA A 731 -12.74 -5.90 -3.78
C ALA A 731 -12.21 -5.15 -4.99
N SER A 732 -12.69 -3.91 -5.19
CA SER A 732 -12.22 -3.03 -6.27
C SER A 732 -10.70 -2.86 -6.26
N ILE A 733 -10.10 -2.89 -7.45
CA ILE A 733 -8.69 -2.53 -7.65
C ILE A 733 -8.67 -1.03 -7.98
N TRP A 734 -8.40 -0.22 -6.96
CA TRP A 734 -8.50 1.23 -7.03
C TRP A 734 -7.12 1.89 -6.94
N GLY A 735 -6.67 2.54 -8.01
CA GLY A 735 -5.38 3.25 -8.06
C GLY A 735 -4.14 2.37 -7.99
N ALA A 736 -4.28 1.11 -7.62
CA ALA A 736 -3.19 0.16 -7.50
C ALA A 736 -2.84 -0.46 -8.85
N ALA A 737 -1.58 -0.85 -8.99
CA ALA A 737 -1.12 -1.68 -10.10
C ALA A 737 -0.28 -2.85 -9.58
N ALA A 738 -0.21 -3.91 -10.36
CA ALA A 738 0.60 -5.07 -10.03
C ALA A 738 2.09 -4.72 -9.92
N THR A 739 2.81 -5.44 -9.06
CA THR A 739 4.27 -5.51 -9.00
C THR A 739 4.71 -6.97 -9.12
N THR A 740 5.91 -7.22 -9.64
CA THR A 740 6.41 -8.59 -9.80
C THR A 740 7.89 -8.68 -9.46
N PHE A 741 8.29 -9.80 -8.88
CA PHE A 741 9.65 -10.05 -8.45
C PHE A 741 9.95 -11.55 -8.45
N LEU A 742 11.24 -11.88 -8.44
CA LEU A 742 11.72 -13.25 -8.31
C LEU A 742 12.19 -13.50 -6.86
N LEU A 743 11.69 -14.55 -6.24
CA LEU A 743 12.09 -14.95 -4.90
C LEU A 743 12.29 -16.47 -4.85
N ASP A 744 13.47 -16.92 -4.39
CA ASP A 744 13.84 -18.33 -4.33
C ASP A 744 13.63 -19.08 -5.67
N GLY A 745 13.91 -18.40 -6.79
CA GLY A 745 13.75 -18.96 -8.15
C GLY A 745 12.32 -18.95 -8.69
N ARG A 746 11.34 -18.43 -7.94
CA ARG A 746 9.93 -18.38 -8.31
C ARG A 746 9.46 -16.93 -8.53
N GLN A 747 8.78 -16.69 -9.64
CA GLN A 747 8.20 -15.37 -9.93
C GLN A 747 6.86 -15.20 -9.19
N TYR A 748 6.77 -14.09 -8.46
CA TYR A 748 5.55 -13.63 -7.79
C TYR A 748 4.98 -12.42 -8.48
N VAL A 749 3.66 -12.29 -8.43
CA VAL A 749 2.90 -11.08 -8.82
C VAL A 749 2.05 -10.65 -7.64
N LEU A 750 2.19 -9.41 -7.23
CA LEU A 750 1.39 -8.79 -6.16
C LEU A 750 0.32 -7.90 -6.76
N ILE A 751 -0.86 -7.90 -6.16
CA ILE A 751 -1.91 -6.92 -6.45
C ILE A 751 -2.59 -6.47 -5.17
N PRO A 752 -2.59 -5.17 -4.87
CA PRO A 752 -3.47 -4.59 -3.86
C PRO A 752 -4.90 -4.46 -4.39
N SER A 753 -5.88 -4.89 -3.61
CA SER A 753 -7.32 -4.72 -3.92
C SER A 753 -8.11 -4.48 -2.62
N GLY A 754 -8.96 -3.48 -2.60
CA GLY A 754 -9.58 -3.03 -1.35
C GLY A 754 -8.52 -2.78 -0.28
N THR A 755 -8.57 -3.48 0.84
CA THR A 755 -7.58 -3.44 1.93
C THR A 755 -6.71 -4.71 2.01
N THR A 756 -6.67 -5.49 0.93
CA THR A 756 -5.94 -6.76 0.85
C THR A 756 -4.78 -6.64 -0.15
N LEU A 757 -3.61 -7.17 0.20
CA LEU A 757 -2.52 -7.44 -0.72
C LEU A 757 -2.46 -8.94 -0.99
N THR A 758 -2.65 -9.35 -2.25
CA THR A 758 -2.59 -10.77 -2.65
C THR A 758 -1.34 -11.04 -3.47
N ALA A 759 -0.64 -12.12 -3.16
CA ALA A 759 0.48 -12.62 -3.92
C ALA A 759 0.09 -13.83 -4.75
N PHE A 760 0.47 -13.84 -6.02
CA PHE A 760 0.25 -14.92 -6.97
C PHE A 760 1.57 -15.50 -7.44
N ALA A 761 1.61 -16.81 -7.71
CA ALA A 761 2.68 -17.48 -8.42
C ALA A 761 2.14 -18.69 -9.20
N LEU A 762 2.92 -19.25 -10.12
CA LEU A 762 2.51 -20.47 -10.81
C LEU A 762 2.35 -21.62 -9.82
N SER A 763 1.29 -22.41 -9.97
CA SER A 763 1.18 -23.68 -9.24
C SER A 763 2.23 -24.67 -9.71
N ASP A 764 2.70 -25.54 -8.82
CA ASP A 764 3.75 -26.54 -9.09
C ASP A 764 3.29 -27.68 -9.99
N ARG A 765 2.11 -27.59 -10.64
CA ARG A 765 1.51 -28.61 -11.52
C ARG A 765 1.18 -28.06 -12.89
#